data_5d19eb65b9855bc9f19c2d883e848464
#
_entry.id   5d19eb65b9855bc9f19c2d883e848464
#
_cell.length_a   1.000
_cell.length_b   1.000
_cell.length_c   1.000
_cell.angle_alpha   90.00
_cell.angle_beta   90.00
_cell.angle_gamma   90.00
#
_symmetry.space_group_name_H-M   'P 1'
#
loop_
_entity.id
_entity.type
_entity.pdbx_description
1 polymer ?
#
loop_
_entity_poly.entity_id
_entity_poly.type
_entity_poly.pdbx_seq_one_letter_code
_entity_poly.pdbx_strand_id
1 'polypeptide(L)'
;MKRTIVKAVSLVLAFSFLTTLASCTKKEKPKKSKIIAEDTPWFDYTTIDVDSGADPDQKIENIDQEFAGADDKYYVIYSTGTYQMPPKCEIDYSTFNTNDYDFDIVAVVDRNTGKAVNHINLNRDADTNLLTYEHVETATYLDGKITVMTNRKIREYDPMTGKVLDERPSNAEDSFPTIHFYKVGDYLIETEQIQNEYVRGSGTVKVTAPDGTVNSFDFKETGEDRYIEAVIALSDTKVVIPVFSMKGYIYYELDLTTNKLKTGKEKDYKWLDVENLDEITTGVDGQVYSCTTDGIFRIDAGKKIFEKSFDFSWCGMNRGILGNHSLKLVECAGDKMIFIGQTKPASRYESIPADFQIVEFSRASKNPNVGKTILELYSTGVDEVIGAAIQKFNDQSSKYYIELADTYNISDFIDVSLYTNIDNKDEWNEMLLKSAAGESNQLAMDIINGEGPDILLNTDSYSRLNRSTYLVDLTPYVKDLAADEYFTNIIEGSKSDGAIYQLPVSFAIEGICTDIKYAGSSGCGFTLDEYKSFVLKDLNGRDLNMTGQAVYFTQLFNTMSEKFIVDGKADFSDPEFKELADYVKDNVPEKAIPMGEYDNTDLVNTAKYWPARGIGSFYGNIAGNCPVENATILGTQSLDGRGPMFFSNISVAISANSTDPDACGEFVKILLSDEIQLSIAMNDLFVLNRNAFRTAGTAANNYYNNGGDESSTGNGISSSTKYTEADIDNIERVIFTCSKIKREDSDISMILIEEMPAYFLDQKSLDAVIKIAQNRVQKVLDERGK
;
A
#
# COMPACT_ATOMS: atom_id res chain seq x y z
N MET A 1 -26.85 -29.68 -13.74
CA MET A 1 -25.41 -29.70 -13.55
C MET A 1 -24.93 -28.78 -12.41
N LYS A 2 -25.44 -27.55 -12.23
CA LYS A 2 -25.02 -26.63 -11.11
C LYS A 2 -25.34 -27.16 -9.68
N ARG A 3 -26.39 -27.94 -9.46
CA ARG A 3 -26.71 -28.52 -8.14
C ARG A 3 -25.81 -29.67 -7.67
N THR A 4 -25.06 -30.27 -8.57
CA THR A 4 -24.18 -31.42 -8.26
C THR A 4 -22.79 -30.94 -7.87
N ILE A 5 -22.34 -29.77 -8.39
CA ILE A 5 -21.04 -29.17 -8.08
C ILE A 5 -21.05 -28.55 -6.67
N VAL A 6 -22.12 -27.86 -6.30
CA VAL A 6 -22.26 -27.28 -4.92
C VAL A 6 -22.25 -28.37 -3.85
N LYS A 7 -22.85 -29.56 -4.12
CA LYS A 7 -22.79 -30.68 -3.17
C LYS A 7 -21.41 -31.34 -3.10
N ALA A 8 -20.64 -31.32 -4.18
CA ALA A 8 -19.26 -31.85 -4.18
C ALA A 8 -18.29 -30.97 -3.44
N VAL A 9 -18.40 -29.65 -3.59
CA VAL A 9 -17.56 -28.68 -2.85
C VAL A 9 -17.89 -28.68 -1.34
N SER A 10 -19.17 -28.75 -0.97
CA SER A 10 -19.59 -28.89 0.45
C SER A 10 -19.13 -30.22 1.06
N LEU A 11 -18.96 -31.28 0.28
CA LEU A 11 -18.48 -32.57 0.78
C LEU A 11 -16.96 -32.62 0.92
N VAL A 12 -16.21 -31.90 0.08
CA VAL A 12 -14.74 -31.79 0.18
C VAL A 12 -14.36 -30.91 1.37
N LEU A 13 -15.06 -29.79 1.60
CA LEU A 13 -14.88 -28.96 2.81
C LEU A 13 -15.27 -29.71 4.10
N ALA A 14 -16.33 -30.55 4.09
CA ALA A 14 -16.68 -31.37 5.24
C ALA A 14 -15.67 -32.51 5.48
N PHE A 15 -14.95 -33.00 4.46
CA PHE A 15 -13.96 -34.07 4.64
C PHE A 15 -12.59 -33.53 5.11
N SER A 16 -12.20 -32.32 4.71
CA SER A 16 -11.00 -31.65 5.27
C SER A 16 -11.20 -31.27 6.74
N PHE A 17 -12.45 -30.95 7.17
CA PHE A 17 -12.79 -30.72 8.59
C PHE A 17 -12.78 -31.99 9.46
N LEU A 18 -13.02 -33.18 8.88
CA LEU A 18 -13.10 -34.43 9.66
C LEU A 18 -11.74 -35.08 9.91
N THR A 19 -10.69 -34.71 9.21
CA THR A 19 -9.33 -35.23 9.45
C THR A 19 -8.56 -34.46 10.54
N THR A 20 -9.05 -33.29 10.97
CA THR A 20 -8.45 -32.48 12.05
C THR A 20 -9.00 -32.80 13.44
N LEU A 21 -10.04 -33.62 13.60
CA LEU A 21 -10.66 -33.96 14.88
C LEU A 21 -9.91 -35.05 15.70
N ALA A 22 -8.71 -35.48 15.28
CA ALA A 22 -7.90 -36.47 16.00
C ALA A 22 -6.63 -35.89 16.58
N SER A 23 -6.63 -34.66 17.10
CA SER A 23 -5.48 -34.09 17.80
C SER A 23 -5.89 -33.54 19.16
N CYS A 24 -6.22 -34.41 20.07
CA CYS A 24 -6.14 -34.11 21.51
C CYS A 24 -4.68 -33.90 21.89
N THR A 25 -4.37 -32.74 22.48
CA THR A 25 -3.12 -32.43 23.20
C THR A 25 -1.82 -32.66 22.43
N LYS A 26 -1.61 -31.99 21.31
CA LYS A 26 -0.25 -31.72 20.84
C LYS A 26 0.34 -30.67 21.78
N LYS A 27 1.37 -31.02 22.53
CA LYS A 27 2.23 -30.04 23.18
C LYS A 27 2.74 -29.11 22.10
N GLU A 28 2.61 -27.82 22.32
CA GLU A 28 3.24 -26.77 21.51
C GLU A 28 4.68 -27.14 21.23
N LYS A 29 5.08 -27.14 19.97
CA LYS A 29 6.46 -27.38 19.62
C LYS A 29 7.18 -26.03 19.76
N PRO A 30 8.24 -25.96 20.57
CA PRO A 30 9.02 -24.75 20.67
C PRO A 30 9.64 -24.40 19.31
N LYS A 31 9.58 -23.14 18.90
CA LYS A 31 10.25 -22.62 17.72
C LYS A 31 11.75 -22.85 17.84
N LYS A 32 12.40 -23.24 16.75
CA LYS A 32 13.85 -23.33 16.69
C LYS A 32 14.42 -21.98 16.26
N SER A 33 15.31 -21.44 17.07
CA SER A 33 16.04 -20.22 16.71
C SER A 33 16.84 -20.44 15.43
N LYS A 34 16.70 -19.55 14.46
CA LYS A 34 17.57 -19.43 13.30
C LYS A 34 18.70 -18.46 13.64
N ILE A 35 19.89 -18.69 13.13
CA ILE A 35 21.04 -17.81 13.28
C ILE A 35 21.61 -17.47 11.91
N ILE A 36 22.16 -16.28 11.77
CA ILE A 36 22.87 -15.88 10.55
C ILE A 36 24.12 -16.73 10.39
N ALA A 37 24.18 -17.48 9.29
CA ALA A 37 25.28 -18.42 9.01
C ALA A 37 26.55 -17.68 8.53
N GLU A 38 27.71 -18.35 8.63
CA GLU A 38 29.01 -17.78 8.21
C GLU A 38 29.10 -17.50 6.70
N ASP A 39 28.33 -18.24 5.90
CA ASP A 39 28.25 -18.12 4.43
C ASP A 39 27.15 -17.20 3.94
N THR A 40 26.34 -16.63 4.83
CA THR A 40 25.34 -15.62 4.47
C THR A 40 26.03 -14.39 3.89
N PRO A 41 25.73 -13.99 2.65
CA PRO A 41 26.34 -12.81 2.02
C PRO A 41 26.11 -11.53 2.82
N TRP A 42 26.96 -10.54 2.56
CA TRP A 42 26.77 -9.17 3.02
C TRP A 42 27.29 -8.20 1.99
N PHE A 43 26.63 -7.05 1.86
CA PHE A 43 27.03 -5.98 0.97
C PHE A 43 27.14 -4.68 1.76
N ASP A 44 28.32 -4.09 1.73
CA ASP A 44 28.53 -2.72 2.21
C ASP A 44 28.05 -1.76 1.12
N TYR A 45 27.57 -0.58 1.52
CA TYR A 45 27.15 0.43 0.54
C TYR A 45 27.78 1.79 0.81
N THR A 46 27.91 2.56 -0.25
CA THR A 46 28.30 3.97 -0.24
C THR A 46 27.33 4.80 -1.05
N THR A 47 27.16 6.07 -0.70
CA THR A 47 26.25 6.99 -1.38
C THR A 47 27.00 8.20 -1.93
N ILE A 48 26.53 8.73 -3.08
CA ILE A 48 27.00 9.95 -3.70
C ILE A 48 25.77 10.80 -4.03
N ASP A 49 25.73 12.05 -3.55
CA ASP A 49 24.65 12.98 -3.85
C ASP A 49 24.60 13.31 -5.34
N VAL A 50 23.42 13.35 -5.90
CA VAL A 50 23.17 13.65 -7.31
C VAL A 50 22.74 15.10 -7.47
N ASP A 51 23.43 15.83 -8.34
CA ASP A 51 23.08 17.18 -8.72
C ASP A 51 21.87 17.16 -9.68
N SER A 52 20.79 17.82 -9.28
CA SER A 52 19.56 17.91 -10.09
C SER A 52 19.69 18.81 -11.33
N GLY A 53 20.74 19.64 -11.40
CA GLY A 53 20.88 20.69 -12.39
C GLY A 53 20.00 21.92 -12.16
N ALA A 54 19.24 21.96 -11.06
CA ALA A 54 18.43 23.12 -10.69
C ALA A 54 19.31 24.32 -10.35
N ASP A 55 18.76 25.54 -10.48
CA ASP A 55 19.47 26.78 -10.21
C ASP A 55 19.90 26.86 -8.72
N PRO A 56 21.21 26.86 -8.41
CA PRO A 56 21.70 26.86 -7.04
C PRO A 56 21.42 28.16 -6.28
N ASP A 57 21.09 29.25 -7.00
CA ASP A 57 20.77 30.53 -6.39
C ASP A 57 19.29 30.63 -5.98
N GLN A 58 18.45 29.67 -6.36
CA GLN A 58 17.05 29.59 -6.01
C GLN A 58 16.80 28.47 -4.99
N LYS A 59 15.93 28.74 -4.04
CA LYS A 59 15.52 27.72 -3.07
C LYS A 59 14.46 26.83 -3.69
N ILE A 60 14.71 25.53 -3.76
CA ILE A 60 13.75 24.53 -4.20
C ILE A 60 12.65 24.39 -3.13
N GLU A 61 11.38 24.42 -3.55
CA GLU A 61 10.23 24.15 -2.71
C GLU A 61 9.85 22.66 -2.79
N ASN A 62 9.76 22.13 -4.00
CA ASN A 62 9.59 20.69 -4.23
C ASN A 62 10.42 20.26 -5.42
N ILE A 63 10.80 19.00 -5.47
CA ILE A 63 11.50 18.37 -6.58
C ILE A 63 11.16 16.90 -6.62
N ASP A 64 10.89 16.41 -7.82
CA ASP A 64 10.85 14.99 -8.14
C ASP A 64 11.96 14.68 -9.13
N GLN A 65 12.63 13.54 -8.95
CA GLN A 65 13.79 13.17 -9.76
C GLN A 65 13.67 11.72 -10.22
N GLU A 66 13.95 11.50 -11.50
CA GLU A 66 13.90 10.19 -12.13
C GLU A 66 15.19 9.88 -12.86
N PHE A 67 15.61 8.63 -12.82
CA PHE A 67 16.71 8.14 -13.61
C PHE A 67 16.27 7.91 -15.06
N ALA A 68 16.87 8.64 -15.99
CA ALA A 68 16.55 8.58 -17.42
C ALA A 68 17.42 7.61 -18.22
N GLY A 69 18.59 7.23 -17.71
CA GLY A 69 19.51 6.30 -18.37
C GLY A 69 20.97 6.56 -18.06
N ALA A 70 21.86 5.73 -18.61
CA ALA A 70 23.30 5.81 -18.36
C ALA A 70 24.14 5.36 -19.58
N ASP A 71 25.39 5.83 -19.60
CA ASP A 71 26.46 5.25 -20.38
C ASP A 71 27.70 4.99 -19.50
N ASP A 72 28.85 4.67 -20.07
CA ASP A 72 30.07 4.36 -19.31
C ASP A 72 30.60 5.52 -18.46
N LYS A 73 30.15 6.77 -18.69
CA LYS A 73 30.67 7.98 -18.05
C LYS A 73 29.63 8.76 -17.28
N TYR A 74 28.39 8.73 -17.72
CA TYR A 74 27.36 9.62 -17.25
C TYR A 74 26.10 8.88 -16.84
N TYR A 75 25.43 9.42 -15.84
CA TYR A 75 24.01 9.19 -15.56
C TYR A 75 23.22 10.37 -16.10
N VAL A 76 22.01 10.12 -16.57
CA VAL A 76 21.08 11.17 -16.98
C VAL A 76 19.89 11.13 -16.05
N ILE A 77 19.59 12.28 -15.46
CA ILE A 77 18.54 12.44 -14.44
C ILE A 77 17.56 13.48 -14.96
N TYR A 78 16.29 13.13 -14.97
CA TYR A 78 15.20 14.08 -15.16
C TYR A 78 14.76 14.61 -13.82
N SER A 79 14.61 15.93 -13.68
CA SER A 79 14.17 16.61 -12.46
C SER A 79 13.05 17.57 -12.82
N THR A 80 11.91 17.46 -12.14
CA THR A 80 10.80 18.41 -12.22
C THR A 80 10.50 18.97 -10.85
N GLY A 81 10.05 20.21 -10.78
CA GLY A 81 9.74 20.80 -9.48
C GLY A 81 9.45 22.28 -9.53
N THR A 82 9.39 22.87 -8.33
CA THR A 82 9.15 24.31 -8.18
C THR A 82 10.16 24.96 -7.24
N TYR A 83 10.55 26.18 -7.58
CA TYR A 83 11.29 27.05 -6.68
C TYR A 83 10.34 27.77 -5.72
N GLN A 84 10.85 28.14 -4.56
CA GLN A 84 10.08 28.83 -3.55
C GLN A 84 9.52 30.15 -4.08
N MET A 85 8.20 30.27 -4.12
CA MET A 85 7.52 31.50 -4.53
C MET A 85 7.60 32.57 -3.43
N PRO A 86 7.50 33.86 -3.81
CA PRO A 86 7.35 34.94 -2.83
C PRO A 86 6.10 34.75 -1.96
N PRO A 87 6.08 35.28 -0.72
CA PRO A 87 4.88 35.26 0.12
C PRO A 87 3.66 35.84 -0.62
N LYS A 88 2.50 35.23 -0.50
CA LYS A 88 1.25 35.68 -1.17
C LYS A 88 0.91 37.17 -1.00
N CYS A 89 1.31 37.77 0.13
CA CYS A 89 1.14 39.20 0.38
C CYS A 89 2.03 40.12 -0.46
N GLU A 90 3.08 39.59 -1.09
CA GLU A 90 4.03 40.32 -1.94
C GLU A 90 3.76 40.09 -3.42
N ILE A 91 2.76 39.26 -3.78
CA ILE A 91 2.46 38.89 -5.16
C ILE A 91 1.50 39.92 -5.77
N ASP A 92 1.92 40.54 -6.85
CA ASP A 92 1.04 41.27 -7.76
C ASP A 92 0.47 40.30 -8.81
N TYR A 93 -0.70 39.75 -8.52
CA TYR A 93 -1.37 38.75 -9.40
C TYR A 93 -1.69 39.29 -10.82
N SER A 94 -1.54 40.58 -11.10
CA SER A 94 -1.75 41.13 -12.45
C SER A 94 -0.53 40.89 -13.37
N THR A 95 0.63 40.64 -12.78
CA THR A 95 1.91 40.46 -13.50
C THR A 95 2.64 39.16 -13.11
N PHE A 96 2.21 38.51 -12.05
CA PHE A 96 2.85 37.32 -11.52
C PHE A 96 2.45 36.09 -12.34
N ASN A 97 3.44 35.32 -12.76
CA ASN A 97 3.24 34.03 -13.45
C ASN A 97 3.86 32.92 -12.61
N THR A 98 3.04 32.02 -12.09
CA THR A 98 3.48 30.87 -11.27
C THR A 98 4.45 29.98 -12.03
N ASN A 99 4.25 29.80 -13.34
CA ASN A 99 5.11 28.96 -14.18
C ASN A 99 6.55 29.46 -14.30
N ASP A 100 6.84 30.71 -13.89
CA ASP A 100 8.22 31.20 -13.83
C ASP A 100 9.04 30.54 -12.72
N TYR A 101 8.38 29.88 -11.78
CA TYR A 101 8.97 29.14 -10.67
C TYR A 101 9.01 27.63 -10.92
N ASP A 102 8.37 27.12 -11.95
CA ASP A 102 8.46 25.71 -12.33
C ASP A 102 9.74 25.42 -13.11
N PHE A 103 10.29 24.24 -12.89
CA PHE A 103 11.41 23.76 -13.69
C PHE A 103 11.23 22.29 -14.12
N ASP A 104 11.64 22.01 -15.35
CA ASP A 104 11.82 20.69 -15.92
C ASP A 104 13.23 20.64 -16.52
N ILE A 105 14.08 19.82 -15.94
CA ILE A 105 15.53 19.81 -16.26
C ILE A 105 15.99 18.37 -16.49
N VAL A 106 16.75 18.16 -17.55
CA VAL A 106 17.56 16.95 -17.70
C VAL A 106 19.01 17.28 -17.38
N ALA A 107 19.55 16.68 -16.32
CA ALA A 107 20.94 16.79 -15.91
C ALA A 107 21.76 15.61 -16.41
N VAL A 108 22.94 15.89 -17.01
CA VAL A 108 23.96 14.90 -17.35
C VAL A 108 24.98 14.90 -16.23
N VAL A 109 25.07 13.81 -15.47
CA VAL A 109 25.77 13.73 -14.20
C VAL A 109 26.98 12.81 -14.33
N ASP A 110 28.16 13.24 -13.90
CA ASP A 110 29.36 12.41 -13.82
C ASP A 110 29.19 11.29 -12.79
N ARG A 111 29.41 10.05 -13.20
CA ARG A 111 29.15 8.84 -12.41
C ARG A 111 29.94 8.75 -11.11
N ASN A 112 31.13 9.34 -11.07
CA ASN A 112 32.04 9.22 -9.92
C ASN A 112 31.82 10.33 -8.89
N THR A 113 31.28 11.47 -9.32
CA THR A 113 31.20 12.66 -8.47
C THR A 113 29.77 13.08 -8.16
N GLY A 114 28.78 12.56 -8.88
CA GLY A 114 27.38 12.98 -8.76
C GLY A 114 27.13 14.42 -9.27
N LYS A 115 28.13 15.08 -9.86
CA LYS A 115 28.00 16.48 -10.30
C LYS A 115 27.48 16.56 -11.73
N ALA A 116 26.55 17.49 -11.95
CA ALA A 116 26.10 17.80 -13.30
C ALA A 116 27.22 18.41 -14.12
N VAL A 117 27.51 17.82 -15.29
CA VAL A 117 28.47 18.34 -16.30
C VAL A 117 27.74 19.16 -17.34
N ASN A 118 26.46 18.93 -17.51
CA ASN A 118 25.57 19.72 -18.36
C ASN A 118 24.14 19.59 -17.86
N HIS A 119 23.27 20.55 -18.16
CA HIS A 119 21.83 20.46 -17.94
C HIS A 119 21.06 21.11 -19.09
N ILE A 120 19.87 20.60 -19.36
CA ILE A 120 18.96 21.05 -20.41
C ILE A 120 17.65 21.43 -19.73
N ASN A 121 17.28 22.71 -19.82
CA ASN A 121 15.99 23.18 -19.34
C ASN A 121 14.92 22.88 -20.40
N LEU A 122 13.90 22.12 -20.05
CA LEU A 122 12.88 21.63 -20.98
C LEU A 122 11.64 22.53 -21.04
N ASN A 123 11.35 23.28 -19.98
CA ASN A 123 10.20 24.16 -19.93
C ASN A 123 10.47 25.56 -20.52
N ARG A 124 11.70 25.81 -21.01
CA ARG A 124 12.07 27.04 -21.68
C ARG A 124 12.70 26.78 -23.06
N ASP A 125 12.31 27.60 -24.01
CA ASP A 125 12.92 27.60 -25.32
C ASP A 125 14.37 28.08 -25.25
N ALA A 126 15.29 27.31 -25.80
CA ALA A 126 16.74 27.56 -25.71
C ALA A 126 17.21 28.86 -26.35
N ASP A 127 16.53 29.32 -27.40
CA ASP A 127 16.90 30.52 -28.18
C ASP A 127 16.25 31.79 -27.56
N THR A 128 15.02 31.68 -27.08
CA THR A 128 14.24 32.85 -26.65
C THR A 128 14.12 32.96 -25.13
N ASN A 129 14.45 31.91 -24.40
CA ASN A 129 14.24 31.77 -22.93
C ASN A 129 12.76 31.96 -22.50
N LEU A 130 11.82 31.80 -23.42
CA LEU A 130 10.39 31.85 -23.13
C LEU A 130 9.89 30.49 -22.70
N LEU A 131 8.86 30.47 -21.81
CA LEU A 131 8.19 29.24 -21.40
C LEU A 131 7.55 28.53 -22.58
N THR A 132 7.78 27.21 -22.70
CA THR A 132 7.21 26.39 -23.78
C THR A 132 5.77 25.97 -23.50
N TYR A 133 5.34 25.95 -22.22
CA TYR A 133 4.05 25.42 -21.75
C TYR A 133 3.80 23.98 -22.23
N GLU A 134 4.86 23.21 -22.43
CA GLU A 134 4.79 21.79 -22.74
C GLU A 134 4.97 21.00 -21.44
N HIS A 135 4.12 20.02 -21.22
CA HIS A 135 4.26 19.10 -20.08
C HIS A 135 5.14 17.93 -20.50
N VAL A 136 6.20 17.68 -19.74
CA VAL A 136 7.10 16.54 -19.98
C VAL A 136 6.47 15.28 -19.39
N GLU A 137 6.29 14.27 -20.25
CA GLU A 137 5.72 12.97 -19.87
C GLU A 137 6.83 11.99 -19.46
N THR A 138 7.94 12.00 -20.17
CA THR A 138 9.09 11.14 -19.88
C THR A 138 10.36 11.67 -20.54
N ALA A 139 11.49 11.35 -19.92
CA ALA A 139 12.82 11.55 -20.51
C ALA A 139 13.60 10.23 -20.44
N THR A 140 14.26 9.85 -21.52
CA THR A 140 15.08 8.64 -21.60
C THR A 140 16.44 8.95 -22.25
N TYR A 141 17.47 8.25 -21.79
CA TYR A 141 18.81 8.34 -22.36
C TYR A 141 19.24 6.98 -22.91
N LEU A 142 19.50 6.96 -24.22
CA LEU A 142 19.90 5.72 -24.90
C LEU A 142 20.80 6.06 -26.10
N ASP A 143 21.82 5.23 -26.32
CA ASP A 143 22.77 5.35 -27.46
C ASP A 143 23.34 6.77 -27.66
N GLY A 144 23.63 7.45 -26.53
CA GLY A 144 24.24 8.78 -26.54
C GLY A 144 23.29 9.93 -26.87
N LYS A 145 21.98 9.71 -26.80
CA LYS A 145 20.94 10.72 -27.02
C LYS A 145 19.95 10.76 -25.87
N ILE A 146 19.46 11.95 -25.56
CA ILE A 146 18.36 12.16 -24.64
C ILE A 146 17.08 12.32 -25.46
N THR A 147 16.10 11.45 -25.26
CA THR A 147 14.78 11.56 -25.88
C THR A 147 13.79 12.06 -24.83
N VAL A 148 13.15 13.19 -25.09
CA VAL A 148 12.11 13.78 -24.25
C VAL A 148 10.79 13.73 -24.99
N MET A 149 9.80 13.14 -24.36
CA MET A 149 8.42 13.15 -24.82
C MET A 149 7.61 14.15 -24.00
N THR A 150 6.92 15.05 -24.69
CA THR A 150 5.96 15.97 -24.10
C THR A 150 4.57 15.65 -24.62
N ASN A 151 3.55 16.26 -24.02
CA ASN A 151 2.16 16.17 -24.49
C ASN A 151 1.96 16.65 -25.96
N ARG A 152 2.98 17.25 -26.59
CA ARG A 152 2.91 17.80 -27.96
C ARG A 152 3.95 17.23 -28.89
N LYS A 153 5.17 16.95 -28.41
CA LYS A 153 6.33 16.65 -29.23
C LYS A 153 7.23 15.60 -28.62
N ILE A 154 7.97 14.93 -29.48
CA ILE A 154 9.13 14.10 -29.11
C ILE A 154 10.36 14.79 -29.65
N ARG A 155 11.36 15.07 -28.80
CA ARG A 155 12.64 15.70 -29.15
C ARG A 155 13.78 14.81 -28.74
N GLU A 156 14.78 14.71 -29.64
CA GLU A 156 16.07 14.12 -29.32
C GLU A 156 17.10 15.24 -29.11
N TYR A 157 17.84 15.13 -28.00
CA TYR A 157 18.90 16.12 -27.67
C TYR A 157 20.27 15.48 -27.63
N ASP A 158 21.29 16.26 -28.02
CA ASP A 158 22.68 15.97 -27.71
C ASP A 158 22.91 16.23 -26.19
N PRO A 159 23.38 15.24 -25.43
CA PRO A 159 23.46 15.36 -23.95
C PRO A 159 24.50 16.41 -23.52
N MET A 160 25.55 16.63 -24.29
CA MET A 160 26.64 17.50 -23.90
C MET A 160 26.46 18.96 -24.34
N THR A 161 25.67 19.20 -25.36
CA THR A 161 25.43 20.56 -25.88
C THR A 161 24.01 21.06 -25.68
N GLY A 162 23.07 20.17 -25.32
CA GLY A 162 21.64 20.49 -25.20
C GLY A 162 20.97 20.80 -26.55
N LYS A 163 21.68 20.59 -27.68
CA LYS A 163 21.14 20.90 -29.01
C LYS A 163 20.08 19.86 -29.40
N VAL A 164 18.96 20.33 -29.94
CA VAL A 164 17.94 19.48 -30.57
C VAL A 164 18.51 18.83 -31.82
N LEU A 165 18.51 17.51 -31.86
CA LEU A 165 18.96 16.69 -32.99
C LEU A 165 17.81 16.30 -33.91
N ASP A 166 16.66 16.03 -33.36
CA ASP A 166 15.43 15.70 -34.07
C ASP A 166 14.20 16.19 -33.28
N GLU A 167 13.15 16.55 -34.02
CA GLU A 167 11.86 16.94 -33.44
C GLU A 167 10.71 16.38 -34.29
N ARG A 168 9.73 15.73 -33.64
CA ARG A 168 8.54 15.19 -34.29
C ARG A 168 7.30 15.36 -33.40
N PRO A 169 6.08 15.43 -33.98
CA PRO A 169 4.86 15.48 -33.17
C PRO A 169 4.71 14.24 -32.31
N SER A 170 4.20 14.40 -31.06
CA SER A 170 3.70 13.31 -30.25
C SER A 170 2.27 12.96 -30.70
N ASN A 171 1.97 11.68 -30.86
CA ASN A 171 0.63 11.20 -31.22
C ASN A 171 -0.28 11.00 -29.99
N ALA A 172 0.10 11.54 -28.84
CA ALA A 172 -0.61 11.37 -27.57
C ALA A 172 -1.87 12.28 -27.48
N GLU A 173 -2.87 12.07 -28.35
CA GLU A 173 -4.08 12.88 -28.29
C GLU A 173 -5.04 12.51 -27.15
N ASP A 174 -5.01 11.29 -26.56
CA ASP A 174 -5.92 10.89 -25.44
C ASP A 174 -5.43 9.68 -24.61
N SER A 175 -4.17 9.27 -24.73
CA SER A 175 -3.65 8.13 -23.95
C SER A 175 -2.15 8.27 -23.72
N PHE A 176 -1.72 8.06 -22.49
CA PHE A 176 -0.30 8.10 -22.11
C PHE A 176 0.31 6.70 -22.28
N PRO A 177 1.11 6.45 -23.34
CA PRO A 177 1.78 5.17 -23.49
C PRO A 177 2.95 5.07 -22.50
N THR A 178 3.02 3.99 -21.74
CA THR A 178 4.24 3.59 -21.03
C THR A 178 5.18 2.95 -22.04
N ILE A 179 6.40 3.48 -22.18
CA ILE A 179 7.40 2.99 -23.14
C ILE A 179 8.61 2.47 -22.36
N HIS A 180 9.00 1.23 -22.65
CA HIS A 180 10.22 0.64 -22.12
C HIS A 180 11.13 0.23 -23.27
N PHE A 181 12.45 0.36 -23.05
CA PHE A 181 13.48 0.00 -24.02
C PHE A 181 14.33 -1.14 -23.47
N TYR A 182 14.60 -2.14 -24.33
CA TYR A 182 15.44 -3.29 -24.02
C TYR A 182 16.49 -3.45 -25.11
N LYS A 183 17.74 -3.69 -24.71
CA LYS A 183 18.81 -4.05 -25.65
C LYS A 183 19.08 -5.54 -25.57
N VAL A 184 18.96 -6.25 -26.69
CA VAL A 184 19.20 -7.70 -26.78
C VAL A 184 20.14 -7.98 -27.93
N GLY A 185 21.40 -8.31 -27.62
CA GLY A 185 22.47 -8.31 -28.60
C GLY A 185 22.60 -6.95 -29.27
N ASP A 186 22.54 -6.92 -30.61
CA ASP A 186 22.58 -5.69 -31.40
C ASP A 186 21.18 -5.13 -31.74
N TYR A 187 20.09 -5.72 -31.19
CA TYR A 187 18.73 -5.29 -31.43
C TYR A 187 18.24 -4.35 -30.32
N LEU A 188 17.50 -3.30 -30.72
CA LEU A 188 16.73 -2.47 -29.81
C LEU A 188 15.27 -2.87 -29.83
N ILE A 189 14.69 -3.13 -28.68
CA ILE A 189 13.28 -3.51 -28.52
C ILE A 189 12.60 -2.40 -27.72
N GLU A 190 11.55 -1.84 -28.29
CA GLU A 190 10.66 -0.86 -27.65
C GLU A 190 9.33 -1.53 -27.39
N THR A 191 8.85 -1.50 -26.15
CA THR A 191 7.48 -1.87 -25.79
C THR A 191 6.70 -0.59 -25.55
N GLU A 192 5.55 -0.49 -26.17
CA GLU A 192 4.60 0.60 -25.99
C GLU A 192 3.31 0.04 -25.44
N GLN A 193 2.87 0.55 -24.29
CA GLN A 193 1.67 0.10 -23.60
C GLN A 193 0.73 1.27 -23.37
N ILE A 194 -0.51 1.16 -23.85
CA ILE A 194 -1.51 2.20 -23.76
C ILE A 194 -2.48 1.83 -22.61
N GLN A 195 -2.59 2.70 -21.62
CA GLN A 195 -3.63 2.65 -20.59
C GLN A 195 -4.56 3.83 -20.77
N ASN A 196 -5.85 3.60 -20.95
CA ASN A 196 -6.89 4.62 -20.85
C ASN A 196 -8.07 4.10 -20.04
N GLU A 197 -9.02 4.97 -19.66
CA GLU A 197 -10.19 4.59 -18.86
C GLU A 197 -11.06 3.50 -19.49
N TYR A 198 -10.96 3.27 -20.81
CA TYR A 198 -11.81 2.37 -21.58
C TYR A 198 -11.08 1.16 -22.17
N VAL A 199 -9.74 1.21 -22.25
CA VAL A 199 -8.91 0.14 -22.81
C VAL A 199 -7.72 -0.09 -21.89
N ARG A 200 -7.82 -1.07 -21.02
CA ARG A 200 -6.68 -1.56 -20.26
C ARG A 200 -5.89 -2.52 -21.13
N GLY A 201 -4.67 -2.12 -21.50
CA GLY A 201 -3.69 -3.05 -22.00
C GLY A 201 -3.78 -3.43 -23.48
N SER A 202 -3.54 -2.49 -24.39
CA SER A 202 -3.03 -2.85 -25.70
C SER A 202 -1.52 -2.61 -25.73
N GLY A 203 -0.71 -3.63 -25.97
CA GLY A 203 0.74 -3.53 -26.07
C GLY A 203 1.25 -3.71 -27.50
N THR A 204 2.23 -2.93 -27.90
CA THR A 204 2.99 -3.08 -29.13
C THR A 204 4.46 -3.29 -28.80
N VAL A 205 5.11 -4.21 -29.50
CA VAL A 205 6.55 -4.42 -29.43
C VAL A 205 7.16 -4.03 -30.77
N LYS A 206 8.06 -3.07 -30.78
CA LYS A 206 8.83 -2.66 -31.97
C LYS A 206 10.26 -3.17 -31.81
N VAL A 207 10.79 -3.78 -32.85
CA VAL A 207 12.13 -4.33 -32.91
C VAL A 207 12.91 -3.58 -33.99
N THR A 208 13.96 -2.86 -33.60
CA THR A 208 14.91 -2.23 -34.50
C THR A 208 16.12 -3.15 -34.67
N ALA A 209 16.38 -3.62 -35.88
CA ALA A 209 17.53 -4.44 -36.22
C ALA A 209 18.81 -3.60 -36.38
N PRO A 210 20.01 -4.22 -36.35
CA PRO A 210 21.29 -3.49 -36.53
C PRO A 210 21.41 -2.71 -37.82
N ASP A 211 20.66 -3.09 -38.86
CA ASP A 211 20.64 -2.37 -40.17
C ASP A 211 19.62 -1.23 -40.23
N GLY A 212 18.95 -0.94 -39.07
CA GLY A 212 17.93 0.09 -38.97
C GLY A 212 16.54 -0.35 -39.39
N THR A 213 16.34 -1.60 -39.80
CA THR A 213 15.00 -2.11 -40.13
C THR A 213 14.14 -2.25 -38.89
N VAL A 214 12.92 -1.69 -38.93
CA VAL A 214 11.96 -1.74 -37.82
C VAL A 214 10.83 -2.68 -38.14
N ASN A 215 10.53 -3.61 -37.20
CA ASN A 215 9.39 -4.52 -37.26
C ASN A 215 8.50 -4.30 -36.03
N SER A 216 7.18 -4.35 -36.20
CA SER A 216 6.20 -4.14 -35.14
C SER A 216 5.32 -5.36 -34.95
N PHE A 217 5.00 -5.67 -33.68
CA PHE A 217 4.18 -6.78 -33.24
C PHE A 217 3.10 -6.26 -32.27
N ASP A 218 1.83 -6.43 -32.65
CA ASP A 218 0.70 -6.02 -31.81
C ASP A 218 0.18 -7.22 -30.99
N PHE A 219 0.02 -7.01 -29.70
CA PHE A 219 -0.55 -7.97 -28.76
C PHE A 219 -2.02 -7.66 -28.45
N LYS A 220 -2.72 -7.01 -29.39
CA LYS A 220 -4.14 -6.66 -29.27
C LYS A 220 -5.01 -7.86 -29.64
N GLU A 221 -5.92 -8.27 -28.74
CA GLU A 221 -7.11 -9.01 -29.12
C GLU A 221 -8.35 -8.20 -28.76
N THR A 222 -9.34 -8.17 -29.66
CA THR A 222 -10.60 -7.47 -29.43
C THR A 222 -11.33 -8.09 -28.24
N GLY A 223 -11.44 -7.32 -27.16
CA GLY A 223 -12.24 -7.65 -25.98
C GLY A 223 -11.48 -8.30 -24.80
N GLU A 224 -10.16 -8.40 -24.87
CA GLU A 224 -9.34 -8.87 -23.73
C GLU A 224 -8.25 -7.86 -23.42
N ASP A 225 -8.12 -7.49 -22.13
CA ASP A 225 -7.02 -6.69 -21.61
C ASP A 225 -5.74 -7.54 -21.64
N ARG A 226 -4.67 -7.02 -22.25
CA ARG A 226 -3.37 -7.68 -22.33
C ARG A 226 -2.27 -6.73 -21.94
N TYR A 227 -1.42 -7.14 -21.01
CA TYR A 227 -0.34 -6.36 -20.46
C TYR A 227 1.01 -7.04 -20.74
N ILE A 228 1.95 -6.32 -21.39
CA ILE A 228 3.31 -6.80 -21.60
C ILE A 228 4.07 -6.64 -20.30
N GLU A 229 4.41 -7.75 -19.64
CA GLU A 229 5.08 -7.74 -18.37
C GLU A 229 6.57 -7.40 -18.51
N ALA A 230 7.23 -8.03 -19.46
CA ALA A 230 8.65 -7.87 -19.68
C ALA A 230 9.10 -8.36 -21.06
N VAL A 231 10.34 -8.03 -21.43
CA VAL A 231 11.07 -8.64 -22.54
C VAL A 231 12.33 -9.31 -21.97
N ILE A 232 12.40 -10.63 -22.03
CA ILE A 232 13.49 -11.42 -21.45
C ILE A 232 14.32 -12.07 -22.54
N ALA A 233 15.60 -11.79 -22.58
CA ALA A 233 16.54 -12.38 -23.53
C ALA A 233 16.69 -13.90 -23.28
N LEU A 234 16.40 -14.71 -24.30
CA LEU A 234 16.73 -16.13 -24.34
C LEU A 234 18.12 -16.37 -24.97
N SER A 235 18.56 -15.45 -25.81
CA SER A 235 19.87 -15.35 -26.45
C SER A 235 19.99 -13.99 -27.10
N ASP A 236 21.16 -13.65 -27.69
CA ASP A 236 21.37 -12.38 -28.41
C ASP A 236 20.39 -12.14 -29.57
N THR A 237 19.62 -13.14 -29.98
CA THR A 237 18.71 -13.06 -31.13
C THR A 237 17.31 -13.60 -30.85
N LYS A 238 17.00 -13.94 -29.62
CA LYS A 238 15.69 -14.46 -29.22
C LYS A 238 15.24 -13.92 -27.88
N VAL A 239 13.95 -13.61 -27.77
CA VAL A 239 13.34 -13.17 -26.53
C VAL A 239 12.08 -13.97 -26.21
N VAL A 240 11.71 -14.03 -24.94
CA VAL A 240 10.38 -14.37 -24.49
C VAL A 240 9.72 -13.13 -23.92
N ILE A 241 8.45 -12.96 -24.24
CA ILE A 241 7.61 -11.85 -23.83
C ILE A 241 6.43 -12.44 -23.05
N PRO A 242 6.46 -12.44 -21.71
CA PRO A 242 5.29 -12.75 -20.90
C PRO A 242 4.25 -11.63 -21.05
N VAL A 243 3.02 -12.02 -21.36
CA VAL A 243 1.89 -11.12 -21.49
C VAL A 243 0.81 -11.56 -20.53
N PHE A 244 0.47 -10.73 -19.58
CA PHE A 244 -0.65 -10.96 -18.68
C PHE A 244 -1.98 -10.83 -19.42
N SER A 245 -2.92 -11.72 -19.16
CA SER A 245 -4.29 -11.65 -19.63
C SER A 245 -5.26 -12.07 -18.52
N MET A 246 -6.54 -11.76 -18.69
CA MET A 246 -7.61 -12.20 -17.77
C MET A 246 -7.67 -13.71 -17.54
N LYS A 247 -7.00 -14.51 -18.36
CA LYS A 247 -6.93 -15.99 -18.28
C LYS A 247 -5.59 -16.50 -17.75
N GLY A 248 -4.69 -15.58 -17.33
CA GLY A 248 -3.34 -15.88 -16.90
C GLY A 248 -2.28 -15.47 -17.93
N TYR A 249 -1.04 -15.88 -17.71
CA TYR A 249 0.08 -15.49 -18.54
C TYR A 249 0.16 -16.24 -19.87
N ILE A 250 0.42 -15.48 -20.95
CA ILE A 250 0.70 -16.01 -22.29
C ILE A 250 2.16 -15.69 -22.61
N TYR A 251 2.95 -16.69 -22.96
CA TYR A 251 4.36 -16.51 -23.31
C TYR A 251 4.53 -16.45 -24.81
N TYR A 252 5.07 -15.35 -25.33
CA TYR A 252 5.39 -15.22 -26.73
C TYR A 252 6.90 -15.31 -26.92
N GLU A 253 7.37 -16.20 -27.80
CA GLU A 253 8.76 -16.29 -28.21
C GLU A 253 8.94 -15.56 -29.55
N LEU A 254 9.83 -14.58 -29.58
CA LEU A 254 10.18 -13.81 -30.77
C LEU A 254 11.63 -14.09 -31.18
N ASP A 255 11.81 -14.54 -32.40
CA ASP A 255 13.12 -14.67 -33.06
C ASP A 255 13.43 -13.38 -33.82
N LEU A 256 14.39 -12.60 -33.31
CA LEU A 256 14.74 -11.25 -33.78
C LEU A 256 15.36 -11.27 -35.18
N THR A 257 15.99 -12.38 -35.60
CA THR A 257 16.62 -12.49 -36.94
C THR A 257 15.61 -12.81 -38.03
N THR A 258 14.58 -13.58 -37.69
CA THR A 258 13.57 -14.01 -38.66
C THR A 258 12.24 -13.29 -38.52
N ASN A 259 12.10 -12.45 -37.49
CA ASN A 259 10.87 -11.74 -37.11
C ASN A 259 9.67 -12.70 -36.93
N LYS A 260 9.92 -13.92 -36.43
CA LYS A 260 8.88 -14.92 -36.19
C LYS A 260 8.45 -14.90 -34.73
N LEU A 261 7.19 -14.55 -34.52
CA LEU A 261 6.51 -14.64 -33.24
C LEU A 261 5.75 -15.97 -33.15
N LYS A 262 5.86 -16.68 -32.05
CA LYS A 262 5.09 -17.88 -31.74
C LYS A 262 4.68 -17.91 -30.29
N THR A 263 3.55 -18.54 -29.98
CA THR A 263 3.12 -18.78 -28.60
C THR A 263 3.90 -19.94 -28.02
N GLY A 264 4.56 -19.73 -26.91
CA GLY A 264 5.22 -20.74 -26.09
C GLY A 264 4.21 -21.55 -25.27
N LYS A 265 4.66 -22.64 -24.68
CA LYS A 265 3.82 -23.44 -23.77
C LYS A 265 4.11 -23.04 -22.34
N GLU A 266 3.11 -22.69 -21.57
CA GLU A 266 3.23 -22.29 -20.15
C GLU A 266 4.15 -23.23 -19.34
N LYS A 267 4.01 -24.54 -19.50
CA LYS A 267 4.85 -25.52 -18.82
C LYS A 267 6.36 -25.39 -19.07
N ASP A 268 6.76 -24.78 -20.19
CA ASP A 268 8.16 -24.60 -20.55
C ASP A 268 8.77 -23.40 -19.82
N TYR A 269 7.92 -22.53 -19.21
CA TYR A 269 8.27 -21.31 -18.49
C TYR A 269 7.95 -21.34 -16.99
N LYS A 270 7.55 -22.48 -16.42
CA LYS A 270 7.29 -22.61 -14.96
C LYS A 270 8.51 -22.32 -14.06
N TRP A 271 9.69 -22.25 -14.64
CA TRP A 271 10.92 -21.87 -13.96
C TRP A 271 11.07 -20.34 -13.80
N LEU A 272 10.32 -19.58 -14.58
CA LEU A 272 10.28 -18.12 -14.55
C LEU A 272 9.11 -17.72 -13.65
N ASP A 273 9.45 -17.13 -12.54
CA ASP A 273 8.47 -16.60 -11.60
C ASP A 273 7.99 -15.24 -12.11
N VAL A 274 6.95 -15.26 -12.96
CA VAL A 274 6.43 -14.07 -13.61
C VAL A 274 5.68 -13.13 -12.67
N GLU A 275 5.18 -13.64 -11.54
CA GLU A 275 4.50 -12.83 -10.53
C GLU A 275 5.50 -11.98 -9.74
N ASN A 276 6.77 -12.39 -9.72
CA ASN A 276 7.88 -11.66 -9.13
C ASN A 276 8.81 -11.04 -10.20
N LEU A 277 8.37 -10.92 -11.46
CA LEU A 277 9.07 -10.09 -12.42
C LEU A 277 8.70 -8.63 -12.18
N ASP A 278 9.73 -7.84 -11.94
CA ASP A 278 9.59 -6.40 -11.85
C ASP A 278 10.69 -5.76 -12.70
N GLU A 279 11.25 -4.63 -12.35
CA GLU A 279 12.24 -3.94 -13.17
C GLU A 279 13.33 -4.86 -13.74
N ILE A 280 13.21 -5.15 -15.05
CA ILE A 280 14.17 -6.00 -15.78
C ILE A 280 15.33 -5.15 -16.28
N THR A 281 16.55 -5.56 -15.96
CA THR A 281 17.77 -4.93 -16.48
C THR A 281 18.78 -5.96 -16.98
N THR A 282 19.61 -5.56 -17.95
CA THR A 282 20.77 -6.37 -18.35
C THR A 282 21.99 -5.88 -17.59
N GLY A 283 22.60 -6.77 -16.83
CA GLY A 283 23.82 -6.44 -16.08
C GLY A 283 25.03 -6.23 -16.97
N VAL A 284 26.05 -5.56 -16.43
CA VAL A 284 27.34 -5.34 -17.11
C VAL A 284 28.10 -6.64 -17.42
N ASP A 285 27.72 -7.74 -16.77
CA ASP A 285 28.20 -9.10 -17.04
C ASP A 285 27.39 -9.83 -18.14
N GLY A 286 26.44 -9.14 -18.78
CA GLY A 286 25.58 -9.67 -19.82
C GLY A 286 24.47 -10.61 -19.33
N GLN A 287 24.30 -10.78 -18.00
CA GLN A 287 23.19 -11.52 -17.42
C GLN A 287 21.96 -10.63 -17.31
N VAL A 288 20.78 -11.26 -17.25
CA VAL A 288 19.50 -10.55 -17.04
C VAL A 288 19.14 -10.62 -15.58
N TYR A 289 18.68 -9.52 -15.02
CA TYR A 289 18.27 -9.39 -13.62
C TYR A 289 16.88 -8.79 -13.53
N SER A 290 16.11 -9.26 -12.52
CA SER A 290 14.85 -8.65 -12.10
C SER A 290 15.05 -8.09 -10.70
N CYS A 291 14.71 -6.82 -10.49
CA CYS A 291 14.64 -6.20 -9.18
C CYS A 291 13.20 -6.27 -8.68
N THR A 292 12.98 -6.94 -7.56
CA THR A 292 11.67 -7.16 -6.95
C THR A 292 11.58 -6.42 -5.62
N THR A 293 10.45 -6.53 -4.93
CA THR A 293 10.27 -5.97 -3.57
C THR A 293 11.17 -6.61 -2.51
N ASP A 294 11.75 -7.79 -2.80
CA ASP A 294 12.55 -8.58 -1.85
C ASP A 294 14.04 -8.63 -2.17
N GLY A 295 14.42 -8.29 -3.38
CA GLY A 295 15.80 -8.38 -3.80
C GLY A 295 15.99 -8.46 -5.30
N ILE A 296 17.20 -8.77 -5.72
CA ILE A 296 17.57 -8.93 -7.13
C ILE A 296 17.67 -10.40 -7.46
N PHE A 297 17.00 -10.82 -8.52
CA PHE A 297 17.02 -12.18 -9.05
C PHE A 297 17.74 -12.22 -10.38
N ARG A 298 18.64 -13.18 -10.55
CA ARG A 298 19.28 -13.46 -11.81
C ARG A 298 18.43 -14.39 -12.65
N ILE A 299 18.23 -14.04 -13.91
CA ILE A 299 17.49 -14.81 -14.89
C ILE A 299 18.46 -15.40 -15.91
N ASP A 300 18.66 -16.72 -15.88
CA ASP A 300 19.44 -17.44 -16.88
C ASP A 300 18.48 -18.33 -17.69
N ALA A 301 17.99 -17.79 -18.78
CA ALA A 301 17.03 -18.48 -19.64
C ALA A 301 17.60 -19.74 -20.31
N GLY A 302 18.94 -19.76 -20.58
CA GLY A 302 19.62 -20.93 -21.14
C GLY A 302 19.64 -22.11 -20.19
N LYS A 303 19.77 -21.87 -18.91
CA LYS A 303 19.75 -22.88 -17.84
C LYS A 303 18.39 -23.03 -17.18
N LYS A 304 17.43 -22.15 -17.49
CA LYS A 304 16.13 -22.05 -16.84
C LYS A 304 16.25 -21.82 -15.34
N ILE A 305 17.06 -20.84 -14.96
CA ILE A 305 17.32 -20.44 -13.58
C ILE A 305 16.67 -19.07 -13.34
N PHE A 306 15.94 -18.98 -12.21
CA PHE A 306 15.49 -17.76 -11.58
C PHE A 306 15.95 -17.87 -10.13
N GLU A 307 17.06 -17.20 -9.79
CA GLU A 307 17.69 -17.34 -8.48
C GLU A 307 18.05 -15.98 -7.86
N LYS A 308 17.86 -15.88 -6.55
CA LYS A 308 18.18 -14.66 -5.79
C LYS A 308 19.68 -14.41 -5.81
N SER A 309 20.07 -13.24 -6.31
CA SER A 309 21.46 -12.77 -6.39
C SER A 309 21.80 -11.81 -5.27
N PHE A 310 20.83 -11.03 -4.82
CA PHE A 310 20.92 -10.10 -3.71
C PHE A 310 19.59 -10.08 -2.96
N ASP A 311 19.63 -10.34 -1.66
CA ASP A 311 18.50 -10.17 -0.76
C ASP A 311 18.63 -8.81 -0.05
N PHE A 312 17.58 -8.05 0.05
CA PHE A 312 17.61 -6.74 0.71
C PHE A 312 17.91 -6.83 2.22
N SER A 313 17.86 -8.03 2.82
CA SER A 313 18.35 -8.28 4.19
C SER A 313 19.89 -8.45 4.28
N TRP A 314 20.58 -8.59 3.13
CA TRP A 314 22.05 -8.75 3.10
C TRP A 314 22.81 -7.43 3.09
N CYS A 315 22.19 -6.33 3.46
CA CYS A 315 22.83 -5.03 3.62
C CYS A 315 22.24 -4.29 4.83
N GLY A 316 22.88 -3.18 5.21
CA GLY A 316 22.43 -2.33 6.31
C GLY A 316 21.51 -1.18 5.85
N MET A 317 21.03 -1.16 4.61
CA MET A 317 20.18 -0.11 4.10
C MET A 317 18.70 -0.36 4.48
N ASN A 318 17.93 0.72 4.54
CA ASN A 318 16.49 0.65 4.77
C ASN A 318 15.81 -0.19 3.68
N ARG A 319 15.28 -1.33 4.09
CA ARG A 319 14.64 -2.30 3.20
C ARG A 319 13.39 -1.75 2.50
N GLY A 320 12.62 -0.88 3.16
CA GLY A 320 11.44 -0.26 2.57
C GLY A 320 11.79 0.63 1.36
N ILE A 321 12.91 1.35 1.42
CA ILE A 321 13.41 2.15 0.30
C ILE A 321 13.80 1.26 -0.88
N LEU A 322 14.47 0.13 -0.61
CA LEU A 322 14.85 -0.82 -1.65
C LEU A 322 13.63 -1.53 -2.26
N GLY A 323 12.66 -1.94 -1.44
CA GLY A 323 11.50 -2.72 -1.85
C GLY A 323 10.38 -1.90 -2.49
N ASN A 324 10.30 -0.59 -2.22
CA ASN A 324 9.29 0.30 -2.81
C ASN A 324 9.75 0.95 -4.12
N HIS A 325 10.88 0.50 -4.69
CA HIS A 325 11.46 1.04 -5.92
C HIS A 325 11.79 2.55 -5.86
N SER A 326 11.95 3.11 -4.65
CA SER A 326 12.50 4.46 -4.47
C SER A 326 13.92 4.57 -4.99
N LEU A 327 14.59 3.41 -5.13
CA LEU A 327 15.89 3.23 -5.76
C LEU A 327 15.76 2.33 -6.99
N LYS A 328 16.12 2.85 -8.16
CA LYS A 328 16.13 2.11 -9.42
C LYS A 328 17.46 1.39 -9.61
N LEU A 329 17.43 0.09 -9.93
CA LEU A 329 18.62 -0.69 -10.27
C LEU A 329 19.17 -0.25 -11.64
N VAL A 330 20.40 0.25 -11.65
CA VAL A 330 21.08 0.76 -12.86
C VAL A 330 22.09 -0.22 -13.39
N GLU A 331 22.88 -0.82 -12.50
CA GLU A 331 23.91 -1.80 -12.85
C GLU A 331 23.91 -2.96 -11.89
N CYS A 332 24.09 -4.15 -12.42
CA CYS A 332 24.23 -5.35 -11.64
C CYS A 332 25.37 -6.23 -12.23
N ALA A 333 26.24 -6.67 -11.34
CA ALA A 333 27.17 -7.77 -11.56
C ALA A 333 27.31 -8.48 -10.22
N GLY A 334 27.32 -9.79 -10.15
CA GLY A 334 27.16 -10.59 -8.93
C GLY A 334 27.78 -10.10 -7.61
N ASP A 335 28.84 -9.29 -7.66
CA ASP A 335 29.52 -8.73 -6.48
C ASP A 335 29.31 -7.22 -6.31
N LYS A 336 28.70 -6.55 -7.27
CA LYS A 336 28.49 -5.11 -7.28
C LYS A 336 27.15 -4.74 -7.89
N MET A 337 26.43 -3.84 -7.25
CA MET A 337 25.17 -3.29 -7.75
C MET A 337 25.16 -1.78 -7.55
N ILE A 338 24.57 -1.07 -8.51
CA ILE A 338 24.39 0.39 -8.43
C ILE A 338 22.92 0.69 -8.59
N PHE A 339 22.39 1.43 -7.62
CA PHE A 339 21.06 1.99 -7.66
C PHE A 339 21.14 3.52 -7.71
N ILE A 340 20.10 4.15 -8.24
CA ILE A 340 19.92 5.60 -8.22
C ILE A 340 18.49 5.90 -7.78
N GLY A 341 18.33 6.84 -6.86
CA GLY A 341 17.01 7.28 -6.41
C GLY A 341 17.03 7.92 -5.03
N GLN A 342 15.86 7.94 -4.43
CA GLN A 342 15.65 8.53 -3.11
C GLN A 342 16.12 7.57 -2.01
N THR A 343 16.92 8.08 -1.07
CA THR A 343 17.52 7.26 0.00
C THR A 343 16.94 7.57 1.38
N LYS A 344 16.03 8.51 1.48
CA LYS A 344 15.29 8.84 2.70
C LYS A 344 13.79 8.67 2.50
N PRO A 345 13.06 8.28 3.56
CA PRO A 345 11.62 8.25 3.53
C PRO A 345 11.05 9.61 3.08
N ALA A 346 10.08 9.58 2.19
CA ALA A 346 9.32 10.75 1.82
C ALA A 346 8.55 11.30 3.04
N SER A 347 8.32 12.60 3.06
CA SER A 347 7.45 13.26 4.02
C SER A 347 6.40 14.08 3.27
N ARG A 348 5.14 13.88 3.60
CA ARG A 348 4.05 14.62 2.94
C ARG A 348 4.05 16.11 3.27
N TYR A 349 4.47 16.46 4.49
CA TYR A 349 4.38 17.84 5.01
C TYR A 349 5.68 18.60 4.99
N GLU A 350 6.78 17.98 4.62
CA GLU A 350 8.07 18.65 4.48
C GLU A 350 8.40 18.78 2.99
N SER A 351 8.49 20.01 2.51
CA SER A 351 9.00 20.32 1.17
C SER A 351 10.53 20.20 1.12
N ILE A 352 11.08 19.16 1.74
CA ILE A 352 12.52 18.88 1.66
C ILE A 352 12.71 17.88 0.55
N PRO A 353 13.55 18.17 -0.47
CA PRO A 353 13.91 17.18 -1.46
C PRO A 353 14.43 15.94 -0.73
N ALA A 354 13.83 14.79 -0.96
CA ALA A 354 14.40 13.53 -0.53
C ALA A 354 15.82 13.44 -1.11
N ASP A 355 16.79 12.95 -0.30
CA ASP A 355 18.17 12.83 -0.79
C ASP A 355 18.20 11.86 -1.98
N PHE A 356 18.32 12.40 -3.20
CA PHE A 356 18.44 11.62 -4.41
C PHE A 356 19.92 11.30 -4.63
N GLN A 357 20.26 10.02 -4.60
CA GLN A 357 21.66 9.57 -4.53
C GLN A 357 21.94 8.40 -5.47
N ILE A 358 23.19 8.27 -5.84
CA ILE A 358 23.77 7.03 -6.38
C ILE A 358 24.14 6.18 -5.16
N VAL A 359 23.68 4.92 -5.13
CA VAL A 359 24.00 3.95 -4.08
C VAL A 359 24.76 2.80 -4.71
N GLU A 360 26.00 2.63 -4.31
CA GLU A 360 26.85 1.52 -4.74
C GLU A 360 26.94 0.47 -3.63
N PHE A 361 26.47 -0.75 -3.92
CA PHE A 361 26.66 -1.93 -3.08
C PHE A 361 27.84 -2.75 -3.57
N SER A 362 28.69 -3.16 -2.65
CA SER A 362 29.85 -4.01 -2.93
C SER A 362 29.90 -5.17 -1.95
N ARG A 363 30.11 -6.39 -2.45
CA ARG A 363 30.15 -7.59 -1.61
C ARG A 363 31.26 -7.52 -0.60
N ALA A 364 30.92 -7.59 0.68
CA ALA A 364 31.87 -7.64 1.78
C ALA A 364 32.54 -9.01 1.91
N SER A 365 33.73 -9.03 2.46
CA SER A 365 34.44 -10.26 2.73
C SER A 365 33.87 -11.10 3.88
N LYS A 366 33.02 -10.46 4.73
CA LYS A 366 32.38 -11.07 5.89
C LYS A 366 31.08 -10.34 6.24
N ASN A 367 30.07 -11.10 6.60
CA ASN A 367 28.84 -10.55 7.15
C ASN A 367 29.05 -10.15 8.64
N PRO A 368 28.87 -8.87 9.02
CA PRO A 368 29.06 -8.41 10.40
C PRO A 368 28.02 -8.98 11.37
N ASN A 369 26.93 -9.53 10.88
CA ASN A 369 25.81 -10.03 11.67
C ASN A 369 25.88 -11.55 11.93
N VAL A 370 26.92 -12.24 11.47
CA VAL A 370 27.12 -13.68 11.70
C VAL A 370 26.95 -14.03 13.17
N GLY A 371 26.14 -15.04 13.44
CA GLY A 371 25.86 -15.56 14.79
C GLY A 371 24.72 -14.79 15.52
N LYS A 372 24.22 -13.69 15.00
CA LYS A 372 22.99 -13.08 15.55
C LYS A 372 21.81 -14.02 15.34
N THR A 373 20.91 -14.05 16.32
CA THR A 373 19.63 -14.77 16.23
C THR A 373 18.67 -13.99 15.34
N ILE A 374 18.08 -14.68 14.38
CA ILE A 374 17.06 -14.10 13.49
C ILE A 374 15.72 -14.07 14.22
N LEU A 375 15.07 -12.90 14.22
CA LEU A 375 13.67 -12.71 14.57
C LEU A 375 12.91 -12.55 13.25
N GLU A 376 12.06 -13.50 12.93
CA GLU A 376 11.25 -13.47 11.71
C GLU A 376 10.07 -12.52 11.87
N LEU A 377 9.96 -11.56 10.97
CA LEU A 377 8.88 -10.59 10.95
C LEU A 377 7.94 -10.88 9.78
N TYR A 378 6.66 -11.10 10.09
CA TYR A 378 5.59 -11.15 9.10
C TYR A 378 5.05 -9.74 8.82
N SER A 379 4.93 -9.40 7.54
CA SER A 379 4.22 -8.21 7.06
C SER A 379 3.73 -8.43 5.64
N THR A 380 2.57 -7.89 5.29
CA THR A 380 2.07 -7.84 3.90
C THR A 380 2.81 -6.84 3.03
N GLY A 381 3.68 -6.03 3.61
CA GLY A 381 4.55 -5.06 2.96
C GLY A 381 5.34 -4.29 4.00
N VAL A 382 6.51 -3.83 3.63
CA VAL A 382 7.38 -3.00 4.47
C VAL A 382 7.57 -1.67 3.77
N ASP A 383 6.91 -0.64 4.28
CA ASP A 383 7.14 0.73 3.84
C ASP A 383 8.47 1.28 4.36
N GLU A 384 8.82 2.48 3.91
CA GLU A 384 10.08 3.12 4.25
C GLU A 384 10.23 3.42 5.75
N VAL A 385 9.13 3.67 6.46
CA VAL A 385 9.15 3.99 7.90
C VAL A 385 9.33 2.73 8.74
N ILE A 386 8.63 1.65 8.38
CA ILE A 386 8.83 0.33 9.01
C ILE A 386 10.23 -0.19 8.69
N GLY A 387 10.71 -0.01 7.45
CA GLY A 387 12.09 -0.33 7.06
C GLY A 387 13.12 0.41 7.90
N ALA A 388 12.90 1.69 8.21
CA ALA A 388 13.77 2.46 9.10
C ALA A 388 13.75 1.92 10.55
N ALA A 389 12.59 1.50 11.05
CA ALA A 389 12.50 0.87 12.37
C ALA A 389 13.26 -0.47 12.44
N ILE A 390 13.15 -1.31 11.38
CA ILE A 390 13.90 -2.57 11.26
C ILE A 390 15.40 -2.28 11.21
N GLN A 391 15.83 -1.34 10.36
CA GLN A 391 17.24 -0.92 10.26
C GLN A 391 17.77 -0.48 11.62
N LYS A 392 17.05 0.41 12.31
CA LYS A 392 17.43 0.89 13.64
C LYS A 392 17.58 -0.23 14.67
N PHE A 393 16.66 -1.21 14.68
CA PHE A 393 16.77 -2.38 15.54
C PHE A 393 18.01 -3.21 15.20
N ASN A 394 18.25 -3.51 13.93
CA ASN A 394 19.35 -4.33 13.46
C ASN A 394 20.72 -3.70 13.74
N ASP A 395 20.83 -2.36 13.66
CA ASP A 395 22.03 -1.59 13.97
C ASP A 395 22.33 -1.55 15.48
N GLN A 396 21.28 -1.43 16.31
CA GLN A 396 21.44 -1.31 17.77
C GLN A 396 21.63 -2.66 18.45
N SER A 397 21.04 -3.74 17.90
CA SER A 397 21.11 -5.04 18.52
C SER A 397 22.40 -5.79 18.19
N SER A 398 23.17 -6.13 19.23
CA SER A 398 24.38 -6.96 19.08
C SER A 398 24.07 -8.46 19.00
N LYS A 399 22.84 -8.90 19.33
CA LYS A 399 22.48 -10.31 19.50
C LYS A 399 21.39 -10.78 18.53
N TYR A 400 20.54 -9.89 18.07
CA TYR A 400 19.38 -10.19 17.23
C TYR A 400 19.43 -9.46 15.91
N TYR A 401 18.70 -9.99 14.92
CA TYR A 401 18.54 -9.42 13.60
C TYR A 401 17.14 -9.71 13.09
N ILE A 402 16.40 -8.70 12.67
CA ILE A 402 15.04 -8.87 12.10
C ILE A 402 15.19 -9.13 10.60
N GLU A 403 14.61 -10.24 10.15
CA GLU A 403 14.42 -10.59 8.73
C GLU A 403 12.92 -10.78 8.43
N LEU A 404 12.51 -10.56 7.18
CA LEU A 404 11.13 -10.85 6.78
C LEU A 404 10.93 -12.37 6.66
N ALA A 405 9.72 -12.81 6.99
CA ALA A 405 9.31 -14.19 6.81
C ALA A 405 8.93 -14.44 5.35
N ASP A 406 9.66 -15.27 4.63
CA ASP A 406 9.47 -15.58 3.20
C ASP A 406 8.28 -16.51 2.89
N THR A 407 7.51 -16.93 3.91
CA THR A 407 6.54 -18.03 3.80
C THR A 407 5.09 -17.58 3.55
N TYR A 408 4.82 -16.30 3.52
CA TYR A 408 3.45 -15.79 3.45
C TYR A 408 3.31 -14.84 2.26
N ASN A 409 2.60 -15.30 1.23
CA ASN A 409 2.23 -14.48 0.10
C ASN A 409 0.71 -14.35 0.07
N ILE A 410 0.18 -13.14 0.11
CA ILE A 410 -1.25 -12.87 0.11
C ILE A 410 -1.95 -13.45 -1.14
N SER A 411 -1.24 -13.56 -2.26
CA SER A 411 -1.75 -14.18 -3.50
C SER A 411 -2.14 -15.64 -3.32
N ASP A 412 -1.55 -16.35 -2.35
CA ASP A 412 -1.89 -17.75 -2.06
C ASP A 412 -3.30 -17.90 -1.45
N PHE A 413 -3.86 -16.81 -0.91
CA PHE A 413 -5.15 -16.77 -0.24
C PHE A 413 -6.22 -16.00 -1.04
N ILE A 414 -5.86 -15.31 -2.10
CA ILE A 414 -6.76 -14.56 -2.96
C ILE A 414 -6.97 -15.31 -4.28
N ASP A 415 -8.21 -15.63 -4.59
CA ASP A 415 -8.55 -16.12 -5.94
C ASP A 415 -8.58 -14.93 -6.92
N VAL A 416 -7.44 -14.66 -7.54
CA VAL A 416 -7.26 -13.53 -8.48
C VAL A 416 -8.24 -13.59 -9.66
N SER A 417 -8.74 -14.81 -10.02
CA SER A 417 -9.73 -14.96 -11.08
C SER A 417 -11.08 -14.33 -10.75
N LEU A 418 -11.34 -14.07 -9.46
CA LEU A 418 -12.55 -13.38 -9.02
C LEU A 418 -12.49 -11.87 -9.22
N TYR A 419 -11.29 -11.25 -9.25
CA TYR A 419 -11.13 -9.80 -9.45
C TYR A 419 -11.83 -9.31 -10.72
N THR A 420 -11.86 -10.10 -11.76
CA THR A 420 -12.39 -9.75 -13.08
C THR A 420 -13.90 -9.87 -13.20
N ASN A 421 -14.55 -10.46 -12.20
CA ASN A 421 -15.99 -10.74 -12.19
C ASN A 421 -16.72 -10.11 -11.01
N ILE A 422 -16.05 -9.26 -10.22
CA ILE A 422 -16.66 -8.59 -9.05
C ILE A 422 -17.34 -7.31 -9.53
N ASP A 423 -18.65 -7.39 -9.69
CA ASP A 423 -19.46 -6.27 -10.17
C ASP A 423 -19.94 -5.33 -9.05
N ASN A 424 -19.75 -5.73 -7.77
CA ASN A 424 -20.27 -4.94 -6.66
C ASN A 424 -19.40 -5.04 -5.40
N LYS A 425 -19.58 -4.06 -4.50
CA LYS A 425 -18.85 -3.90 -3.26
C LYS A 425 -19.07 -5.06 -2.26
N ASP A 426 -20.22 -5.72 -2.30
CA ASP A 426 -20.53 -6.83 -1.39
C ASP A 426 -19.71 -8.07 -1.73
N GLU A 427 -19.56 -8.40 -3.03
CA GLU A 427 -18.72 -9.52 -3.49
C GLU A 427 -17.24 -9.27 -3.19
N TRP A 428 -16.78 -8.04 -3.33
CA TRP A 428 -15.44 -7.62 -2.94
C TRP A 428 -15.19 -7.83 -1.44
N ASN A 429 -16.09 -7.36 -0.59
CA ASN A 429 -15.97 -7.53 0.87
C ASN A 429 -15.98 -9.01 1.26
N GLU A 430 -16.84 -9.83 0.65
CA GLU A 430 -16.88 -11.28 0.90
C GLU A 430 -15.55 -11.97 0.52
N MET A 431 -14.95 -11.58 -0.58
CA MET A 431 -13.66 -12.12 -1.01
C MET A 431 -12.55 -11.75 -0.02
N LEU A 432 -12.47 -10.49 0.40
CA LEU A 432 -11.48 -10.04 1.39
C LEU A 432 -11.61 -10.78 2.72
N LEU A 433 -12.83 -10.99 3.20
CA LEU A 433 -13.09 -11.76 4.44
C LEU A 433 -12.63 -13.21 4.33
N LYS A 434 -12.86 -13.86 3.18
CA LYS A 434 -12.42 -15.25 2.95
C LYS A 434 -10.89 -15.35 2.92
N SER A 435 -10.24 -14.40 2.28
CA SER A 435 -8.79 -14.32 2.21
C SER A 435 -8.18 -14.12 3.60
N ALA A 436 -8.67 -13.13 4.35
CA ALA A 436 -8.22 -12.86 5.71
C ALA A 436 -8.44 -14.05 6.67
N ALA A 437 -9.55 -14.77 6.53
CA ALA A 437 -9.80 -15.99 7.31
C ALA A 437 -8.81 -17.11 6.96
N GLY A 438 -8.48 -17.30 5.67
CA GLY A 438 -7.51 -18.29 5.20
C GLY A 438 -6.12 -18.04 5.76
N GLU A 439 -5.62 -16.83 5.61
CA GLU A 439 -4.30 -16.40 6.08
C GLU A 439 -4.19 -16.43 7.61
N SER A 440 -5.20 -15.92 8.31
CA SER A 440 -5.29 -16.00 9.78
C SER A 440 -5.24 -17.45 10.30
N ASN A 441 -5.87 -18.39 9.59
CA ASN A 441 -5.83 -19.81 9.95
C ASN A 441 -4.43 -20.39 9.75
N GLN A 442 -3.75 -20.05 8.65
CA GLN A 442 -2.39 -20.52 8.38
C GLN A 442 -1.41 -20.00 9.45
N LEU A 443 -1.42 -18.69 9.72
CA LEU A 443 -0.60 -18.08 10.77
C LEU A 443 -0.84 -18.73 12.14
N ALA A 444 -2.10 -18.94 12.51
CA ALA A 444 -2.45 -19.60 13.77
C ALA A 444 -1.87 -21.02 13.87
N MET A 445 -1.93 -21.79 12.78
CA MET A 445 -1.38 -23.15 12.73
C MET A 445 0.13 -23.15 12.84
N ASP A 446 0.81 -22.25 12.13
CA ASP A 446 2.26 -22.17 12.12
C ASP A 446 2.80 -21.71 13.48
N ILE A 447 2.14 -20.74 14.12
CA ILE A 447 2.46 -20.35 15.49
C ILE A 447 2.39 -21.54 16.44
N ILE A 448 1.26 -22.31 16.45
CA ILE A 448 1.13 -23.48 17.33
C ILE A 448 2.20 -24.56 17.03
N ASN A 449 2.56 -24.72 15.77
CA ASN A 449 3.55 -25.72 15.35
C ASN A 449 5.00 -25.27 15.61
N GLY A 450 5.24 -24.02 16.04
CA GLY A 450 6.58 -23.45 16.23
C GLY A 450 7.27 -23.13 14.91
N GLU A 451 6.51 -22.89 13.85
CA GLU A 451 6.96 -22.56 12.49
C GLU A 451 6.58 -21.13 12.10
N GLY A 452 5.77 -20.43 12.92
CA GLY A 452 5.31 -19.07 12.67
C GLY A 452 6.36 -18.00 12.92
N PRO A 453 6.13 -16.75 12.49
CA PRO A 453 7.03 -15.61 12.70
C PRO A 453 7.14 -15.25 14.20
N ASP A 454 8.15 -14.46 14.56
CA ASP A 454 8.31 -13.93 15.93
C ASP A 454 7.50 -12.64 16.13
N ILE A 455 7.50 -11.78 15.12
CA ILE A 455 6.81 -10.48 15.10
C ILE A 455 5.80 -10.49 13.96
N LEU A 456 4.61 -9.94 14.22
CA LEU A 456 3.56 -9.81 13.21
C LEU A 456 3.17 -8.33 13.08
N LEU A 457 3.16 -7.81 11.87
CA LEU A 457 2.64 -6.48 11.54
C LEU A 457 1.32 -6.61 10.79
N ASN A 458 0.41 -5.66 11.03
CA ASN A 458 -0.85 -5.48 10.31
C ASN A 458 -1.78 -6.71 10.34
N THR A 459 -1.79 -7.43 11.46
CA THR A 459 -2.65 -8.62 11.65
C THR A 459 -3.85 -8.36 12.57
N ASP A 460 -4.17 -7.11 12.89
CA ASP A 460 -5.28 -6.75 13.79
C ASP A 460 -6.67 -7.08 13.22
N SER A 461 -6.81 -7.19 11.90
CA SER A 461 -7.99 -7.74 11.22
C SER A 461 -8.17 -9.24 11.44
N TYR A 462 -7.13 -9.96 11.90
CA TYR A 462 -7.18 -11.41 12.14
C TYR A 462 -7.62 -11.69 13.56
N SER A 463 -8.91 -11.48 13.85
CA SER A 463 -9.50 -11.61 15.19
C SER A 463 -9.25 -12.97 15.86
N ARG A 464 -9.05 -14.04 15.07
CA ARG A 464 -8.69 -15.36 15.57
C ARG A 464 -7.38 -15.33 16.35
N LEU A 465 -6.39 -14.55 15.90
CA LEU A 465 -5.07 -14.47 16.54
C LEU A 465 -5.09 -13.70 17.87
N ASN A 466 -6.10 -12.85 18.09
CA ASN A 466 -6.13 -11.88 19.18
C ASN A 466 -6.41 -12.51 20.55
N ARG A 467 -5.51 -13.42 21.00
CA ARG A 467 -5.58 -14.14 22.28
C ARG A 467 -4.23 -14.73 22.69
N SER A 468 -4.10 -15.09 23.96
CA SER A 468 -2.87 -15.62 24.57
C SER A 468 -2.37 -16.94 23.98
N THR A 469 -3.20 -17.72 23.30
CA THR A 469 -2.79 -18.94 22.61
C THR A 469 -1.83 -18.65 21.45
N TYR A 470 -1.97 -17.50 20.81
CA TYR A 470 -1.19 -17.16 19.60
C TYR A 470 -0.27 -15.97 19.80
N LEU A 471 -0.61 -15.03 20.69
CA LEU A 471 0.11 -13.77 20.84
C LEU A 471 0.46 -13.49 22.31
N VAL A 472 1.58 -12.81 22.51
CA VAL A 472 2.04 -12.31 23.80
C VAL A 472 1.22 -11.09 24.21
N ASP A 473 0.90 -10.95 25.51
CA ASP A 473 0.35 -9.71 26.05
C ASP A 473 1.39 -8.58 26.02
N LEU A 474 1.11 -7.54 25.25
CA LEU A 474 1.98 -6.39 25.10
C LEU A 474 1.84 -5.34 26.22
N THR A 475 0.91 -5.50 27.14
CA THR A 475 0.71 -4.58 28.27
C THR A 475 2.01 -4.23 29.01
N PRO A 476 2.94 -5.18 29.27
CA PRO A 476 4.21 -4.86 29.94
C PRO A 476 5.09 -3.84 29.22
N TYR A 477 4.99 -3.77 27.89
CA TYR A 477 5.82 -2.89 27.05
C TYR A 477 5.26 -1.46 26.90
N VAL A 478 3.97 -1.26 27.24
CA VAL A 478 3.28 0.03 27.08
C VAL A 478 2.71 0.62 28.37
N LYS A 479 2.73 -0.11 29.49
CA LYS A 479 2.14 0.29 30.79
C LYS A 479 2.73 1.59 31.38
N ASP A 480 3.96 1.89 31.03
CA ASP A 480 4.70 3.05 31.57
C ASP A 480 4.61 4.27 30.64
N LEU A 481 3.85 4.19 29.52
CA LEU A 481 3.63 5.32 28.63
C LEU A 481 2.73 6.37 29.31
N ALA A 482 3.21 7.59 29.39
CA ALA A 482 2.52 8.67 30.09
C ALA A 482 1.35 9.25 29.25
N ALA A 483 0.21 9.51 29.89
CA ALA A 483 -0.99 10.00 29.19
C ALA A 483 -0.87 11.44 28.65
N ASP A 484 0.11 12.21 29.12
CA ASP A 484 0.46 13.52 28.57
C ASP A 484 1.34 13.44 27.34
N GLU A 485 2.00 12.29 27.11
CA GLU A 485 2.85 12.04 25.94
C GLU A 485 2.21 11.14 24.90
N TYR A 486 1.25 10.26 25.30
CA TYR A 486 0.62 9.26 24.42
C TYR A 486 -0.90 9.27 24.52
N PHE A 487 -1.58 8.92 23.44
CA PHE A 487 -3.02 8.65 23.41
C PHE A 487 -3.33 7.31 24.09
N THR A 488 -3.26 7.28 25.41
CA THR A 488 -3.48 6.07 26.22
C THR A 488 -4.91 5.50 26.12
N ASN A 489 -5.90 6.33 25.76
CA ASN A 489 -7.26 5.89 25.45
C ASN A 489 -7.31 4.94 24.24
N ILE A 490 -6.47 5.16 23.22
CA ILE A 490 -6.33 4.27 22.05
C ILE A 490 -5.70 2.94 22.48
N ILE A 491 -4.66 2.99 23.33
CA ILE A 491 -4.01 1.78 23.88
C ILE A 491 -5.02 0.97 24.72
N GLU A 492 -5.75 1.62 25.60
CA GLU A 492 -6.78 0.97 26.44
C GLU A 492 -7.93 0.41 25.58
N GLY A 493 -8.38 1.16 24.57
CA GLY A 493 -9.43 0.74 23.64
C GLY A 493 -9.05 -0.44 22.75
N SER A 494 -7.76 -0.79 22.67
CA SER A 494 -7.25 -1.94 21.90
C SER A 494 -7.23 -3.25 22.69
N LYS A 495 -7.52 -3.22 24.00
CA LYS A 495 -7.55 -4.42 24.84
C LYS A 495 -8.61 -5.43 24.40
N SER A 496 -8.27 -6.70 24.54
CA SER A 496 -9.18 -7.84 24.43
C SER A 496 -9.00 -8.69 25.69
N ASP A 497 -10.10 -8.97 26.41
CA ASP A 497 -10.07 -9.71 27.67
C ASP A 497 -9.04 -9.17 28.69
N GLY A 498 -8.85 -7.85 28.71
CA GLY A 498 -7.94 -7.16 29.63
C GLY A 498 -6.47 -7.12 29.23
N ALA A 499 -6.08 -7.75 28.09
CA ALA A 499 -4.72 -7.80 27.57
C ALA A 499 -4.62 -7.10 26.20
N ILE A 500 -3.42 -6.69 25.80
CA ILE A 500 -3.12 -6.11 24.49
C ILE A 500 -2.35 -7.14 23.68
N TYR A 501 -3.00 -7.84 22.77
CA TYR A 501 -2.35 -8.81 21.90
C TYR A 501 -1.87 -8.19 20.59
N GLN A 502 -2.54 -7.15 20.14
CA GLN A 502 -2.21 -6.40 18.92
C GLN A 502 -2.30 -4.92 19.25
N LEU A 503 -1.16 -4.23 19.14
CA LEU A 503 -1.04 -2.82 19.50
C LEU A 503 -1.10 -1.98 18.23
N PRO A 504 -2.02 -1.01 18.09
CA PRO A 504 -1.95 -0.01 17.03
C PRO A 504 -0.73 0.88 17.24
N VAL A 505 0.16 0.93 16.26
CA VAL A 505 1.32 1.84 16.19
C VAL A 505 0.87 3.17 15.57
N SER A 506 0.02 3.07 14.56
CA SER A 506 -0.77 4.16 13.99
C SER A 506 -2.20 3.72 13.78
N PHE A 507 -3.13 4.68 13.73
CA PHE A 507 -4.55 4.40 13.69
C PHE A 507 -5.31 5.37 12.78
N ALA A 508 -6.52 4.98 12.42
CA ALA A 508 -7.50 5.83 11.76
C ALA A 508 -8.77 5.90 12.61
N ILE A 509 -9.53 6.95 12.42
CA ILE A 509 -10.82 7.19 13.10
C ILE A 509 -11.92 6.99 12.07
N GLU A 510 -12.95 6.22 12.43
CA GLU A 510 -14.09 5.95 11.56
C GLU A 510 -15.39 6.40 12.22
N GLY A 511 -16.14 7.24 11.52
CA GLY A 511 -17.37 7.76 12.06
C GLY A 511 -18.16 8.59 11.05
N ILE A 512 -19.08 9.37 11.56
CA ILE A 512 -19.96 10.24 10.80
C ILE A 512 -19.43 11.67 10.88
N CYS A 513 -18.90 12.18 9.78
CA CYS A 513 -18.56 13.60 9.64
C CYS A 513 -19.86 14.40 9.53
N THR A 514 -20.13 15.27 10.49
CA THR A 514 -21.36 16.08 10.59
C THR A 514 -21.17 17.24 11.57
N ASP A 515 -22.21 18.09 11.71
CA ASP A 515 -22.23 19.14 12.72
C ASP A 515 -22.39 18.53 14.14
N ILE A 516 -21.63 19.00 15.11
CA ILE A 516 -21.67 18.52 16.52
C ILE A 516 -23.07 18.64 17.14
N LYS A 517 -23.94 19.53 16.64
CA LYS A 517 -25.34 19.66 17.11
C LYS A 517 -26.18 18.40 16.94
N TYR A 518 -25.77 17.49 16.04
CA TYR A 518 -26.44 16.21 15.82
C TYR A 518 -25.98 15.10 16.77
N ALA A 519 -24.93 15.35 17.57
CA ALA A 519 -24.48 14.36 18.54
C ALA A 519 -25.64 13.92 19.46
N GLY A 520 -25.73 12.62 19.70
CA GLY A 520 -26.68 12.06 20.64
C GLY A 520 -26.42 12.51 22.10
N SER A 521 -27.09 11.91 23.03
CA SER A 521 -27.04 12.25 24.46
C SER A 521 -25.62 12.14 25.06
N SER A 522 -24.76 11.33 24.48
CA SER A 522 -23.34 11.20 24.86
C SER A 522 -22.49 12.42 24.50
N GLY A 523 -22.93 13.23 23.55
CA GLY A 523 -22.17 14.35 22.98
C GLY A 523 -21.07 13.97 21.99
N CYS A 524 -20.88 12.68 21.65
CA CYS A 524 -19.81 12.22 20.77
C CYS A 524 -20.18 11.12 19.77
N GLY A 525 -21.40 10.59 19.81
CA GLY A 525 -21.88 9.54 18.91
C GLY A 525 -23.39 9.34 19.03
N PHE A 526 -23.89 8.21 18.53
CA PHE A 526 -25.29 7.86 18.50
C PHE A 526 -25.57 6.49 19.14
N THR A 527 -26.63 6.40 19.91
CA THR A 527 -27.32 5.11 20.11
C THR A 527 -28.09 4.73 18.85
N LEU A 528 -28.57 3.50 18.74
CA LEU A 528 -29.36 3.08 17.57
C LEU A 528 -30.62 3.93 17.38
N ASP A 529 -31.35 4.24 18.44
CA ASP A 529 -32.56 5.05 18.38
C ASP A 529 -32.27 6.51 18.01
N GLU A 530 -31.17 7.07 18.52
CA GLU A 530 -30.74 8.43 18.16
C GLU A 530 -30.36 8.49 16.69
N TYR A 531 -29.65 7.48 16.16
CA TYR A 531 -29.29 7.41 14.75
C TYR A 531 -30.52 7.24 13.85
N LYS A 532 -31.46 6.36 14.20
CA LYS A 532 -32.76 6.25 13.49
C LYS A 532 -33.48 7.60 13.41
N SER A 533 -33.48 8.32 14.55
CA SER A 533 -34.09 9.66 14.60
C SER A 533 -33.35 10.67 13.70
N PHE A 534 -32.02 10.64 13.67
CA PHE A 534 -31.19 11.47 12.81
C PHE A 534 -31.44 11.17 11.32
N VAL A 535 -31.44 9.88 10.95
CA VAL A 535 -31.74 9.45 9.56
C VAL A 535 -33.13 9.96 9.13
N LEU A 536 -34.14 9.78 10.00
CA LEU A 536 -35.51 10.14 9.66
C LEU A 536 -35.71 11.66 9.54
N LYS A 537 -35.13 12.46 10.45
CA LYS A 537 -35.40 13.89 10.56
C LYS A 537 -34.46 14.76 9.72
N ASP A 538 -33.18 14.36 9.68
CA ASP A 538 -32.12 15.22 9.16
C ASP A 538 -31.51 14.70 7.85
N LEU A 539 -31.67 13.40 7.56
CA LEU A 539 -31.20 12.75 6.33
C LEU A 539 -32.35 12.32 5.39
N ASN A 540 -33.57 12.87 5.58
CA ASN A 540 -34.73 12.57 4.74
C ASN A 540 -35.05 11.07 4.61
N GLY A 541 -34.79 10.30 5.66
CA GLY A 541 -35.02 8.86 5.72
C GLY A 541 -33.98 8.01 4.97
N ARG A 542 -32.86 8.59 4.51
CA ARG A 542 -31.78 7.87 3.82
C ARG A 542 -30.63 7.57 4.79
N ASP A 543 -30.26 6.31 4.90
CA ASP A 543 -29.07 5.90 5.63
C ASP A 543 -27.79 6.33 4.89
N LEU A 544 -26.73 6.61 5.63
CA LEU A 544 -25.40 6.96 5.08
C LEU A 544 -24.66 5.74 4.51
N ASN A 545 -25.17 4.54 4.75
CA ASN A 545 -24.58 3.30 4.29
C ASN A 545 -24.77 3.10 2.79
N MET A 546 -23.73 2.55 2.14
CA MET A 546 -23.72 2.25 0.70
C MET A 546 -23.66 0.74 0.41
N THR A 547 -23.60 -0.11 1.45
CA THR A 547 -23.52 -1.58 1.29
C THR A 547 -24.91 -2.21 1.35
N GLY A 548 -25.02 -3.48 0.91
CA GLY A 548 -26.26 -4.23 1.02
C GLY A 548 -26.56 -4.72 2.44
N GLN A 549 -27.79 -5.21 2.64
CA GLN A 549 -28.31 -5.63 3.95
C GLN A 549 -27.38 -6.55 4.73
N ALA A 550 -26.83 -7.59 4.08
CA ALA A 550 -26.02 -8.59 4.78
C ALA A 550 -24.71 -8.01 5.32
N VAL A 551 -24.03 -7.21 4.50
CA VAL A 551 -22.77 -6.57 4.86
C VAL A 551 -23.00 -5.49 5.93
N TYR A 552 -24.01 -4.65 5.76
CA TYR A 552 -24.30 -3.61 6.73
C TYR A 552 -24.74 -4.16 8.09
N PHE A 553 -25.57 -5.20 8.10
CA PHE A 553 -25.92 -5.88 9.35
C PHE A 553 -24.68 -6.37 10.10
N THR A 554 -23.74 -6.97 9.37
CA THR A 554 -22.49 -7.46 9.94
C THR A 554 -21.62 -6.31 10.48
N GLN A 555 -21.56 -5.18 9.78
CA GLN A 555 -20.86 -3.99 10.28
C GLN A 555 -21.48 -3.48 11.59
N LEU A 556 -22.81 -3.35 11.67
CA LEU A 556 -23.51 -2.96 12.90
C LEU A 556 -23.31 -3.96 14.03
N PHE A 557 -23.38 -5.27 13.73
CA PHE A 557 -23.08 -6.31 14.69
C PHE A 557 -21.68 -6.14 15.28
N ASN A 558 -20.67 -5.89 14.45
CA ASN A 558 -19.28 -5.73 14.89
C ASN A 558 -19.09 -4.51 15.81
N THR A 559 -19.87 -3.43 15.62
CA THR A 559 -19.82 -2.26 16.53
C THR A 559 -20.36 -2.59 17.93
N MET A 560 -21.22 -3.60 18.06
CA MET A 560 -21.95 -3.98 19.29
C MET A 560 -21.70 -5.43 19.70
N SER A 561 -20.68 -6.09 19.14
CA SER A 561 -20.44 -7.53 19.31
C SER A 561 -20.26 -7.97 20.78
N GLU A 562 -19.74 -7.09 21.64
CA GLU A 562 -19.59 -7.35 23.08
C GLU A 562 -20.91 -7.57 23.81
N LYS A 563 -22.04 -7.17 23.24
CA LYS A 563 -23.36 -7.49 23.78
C LYS A 563 -23.81 -8.88 23.41
N PHE A 564 -23.52 -9.31 22.22
CA PHE A 564 -24.02 -10.56 21.64
C PHE A 564 -23.08 -11.75 21.86
N ILE A 565 -21.81 -11.46 22.22
CA ILE A 565 -20.80 -12.45 22.53
C ILE A 565 -20.15 -12.08 23.86
N VAL A 566 -20.51 -12.84 24.92
CA VAL A 566 -20.01 -12.60 26.28
C VAL A 566 -19.38 -13.89 26.80
N ASP A 567 -18.16 -13.83 27.31
CA ASP A 567 -17.42 -14.97 27.85
C ASP A 567 -17.41 -16.21 26.91
N GLY A 568 -17.24 -15.98 25.63
CA GLY A 568 -17.19 -17.03 24.59
C GLY A 568 -18.57 -17.68 24.33
N LYS A 569 -19.67 -17.03 24.71
CA LYS A 569 -21.02 -17.47 24.42
C LYS A 569 -21.75 -16.48 23.53
N ALA A 570 -22.35 -16.99 22.47
CA ALA A 570 -23.20 -16.21 21.57
C ALA A 570 -24.65 -16.20 22.08
N ASP A 571 -25.24 -15.00 22.16
CA ASP A 571 -26.67 -14.81 22.42
C ASP A 571 -27.27 -13.84 21.37
N PHE A 572 -27.78 -14.41 20.31
CA PHE A 572 -28.47 -13.68 19.24
C PHE A 572 -29.99 -13.62 19.47
N SER A 573 -30.46 -14.19 20.57
CA SER A 573 -31.86 -14.05 21.00
C SER A 573 -32.12 -12.71 21.68
N ASP A 574 -31.09 -11.94 21.98
CA ASP A 574 -31.18 -10.61 22.56
C ASP A 574 -32.11 -9.69 21.75
N PRO A 575 -33.00 -8.93 22.38
CA PRO A 575 -33.91 -8.01 21.69
C PRO A 575 -33.20 -7.02 20.76
N GLU A 576 -32.03 -6.52 21.13
CA GLU A 576 -31.27 -5.56 20.33
C GLU A 576 -30.71 -6.19 19.03
N PHE A 577 -30.33 -7.48 19.05
CA PHE A 577 -29.95 -8.19 17.82
C PHE A 577 -31.13 -8.23 16.83
N LYS A 578 -32.34 -8.49 17.33
CA LYS A 578 -33.57 -8.50 16.52
C LYS A 578 -33.88 -7.12 15.99
N GLU A 579 -33.74 -6.09 16.82
CA GLU A 579 -33.96 -4.71 16.43
C GLU A 579 -33.00 -4.25 15.32
N LEU A 580 -31.72 -4.65 15.42
CA LEU A 580 -30.75 -4.41 14.34
C LEU A 580 -31.16 -5.11 13.04
N ALA A 581 -31.61 -6.37 13.12
CA ALA A 581 -32.02 -7.12 11.93
C ALA A 581 -33.25 -6.50 11.26
N ASP A 582 -34.24 -6.08 12.07
CA ASP A 582 -35.45 -5.41 11.60
C ASP A 582 -35.11 -4.05 10.98
N TYR A 583 -34.24 -3.25 11.64
CA TYR A 583 -33.78 -1.96 11.10
C TYR A 583 -33.14 -2.11 9.73
N VAL A 584 -32.21 -3.06 9.59
CA VAL A 584 -31.50 -3.28 8.31
C VAL A 584 -32.47 -3.74 7.24
N LYS A 585 -33.37 -4.67 7.55
CA LYS A 585 -34.36 -5.16 6.61
C LYS A 585 -35.27 -4.05 6.06
N ASP A 586 -35.69 -3.12 6.94
CA ASP A 586 -36.68 -2.10 6.59
C ASP A 586 -36.05 -0.87 5.91
N ASN A 587 -34.74 -0.58 6.16
CA ASN A 587 -34.14 0.69 5.78
C ASN A 587 -32.94 0.58 4.82
N VAL A 588 -32.43 -0.63 4.57
CA VAL A 588 -31.22 -0.85 3.76
C VAL A 588 -31.54 -1.63 2.49
N PRO A 589 -31.00 -1.29 1.32
CA PRO A 589 -31.25 -2.04 0.09
C PRO A 589 -30.65 -3.47 0.17
N GLU A 590 -31.29 -4.43 -0.52
CA GLU A 590 -30.81 -5.83 -0.57
C GLU A 590 -29.35 -5.94 -0.98
N LYS A 591 -28.94 -5.14 -1.97
CA LYS A 591 -27.58 -5.12 -2.52
C LYS A 591 -26.99 -3.73 -2.42
N ALA A 592 -25.65 -3.67 -2.43
CA ALA A 592 -24.94 -2.41 -2.53
C ALA A 592 -25.39 -1.60 -3.75
N ILE A 593 -25.48 -0.28 -3.59
CA ILE A 593 -25.80 0.63 -4.68
C ILE A 593 -24.52 0.77 -5.53
N PRO A 594 -24.58 0.57 -6.86
CA PRO A 594 -23.41 0.78 -7.73
C PRO A 594 -22.84 2.20 -7.56
N MET A 595 -21.49 2.31 -7.55
CA MET A 595 -20.81 3.58 -7.28
C MET A 595 -21.24 4.73 -8.23
N GLY A 596 -21.60 4.43 -9.48
CA GLY A 596 -22.09 5.42 -10.44
C GLY A 596 -23.57 5.83 -10.29
N GLU A 597 -24.34 5.11 -9.47
CA GLU A 597 -25.79 5.35 -9.27
C GLU A 597 -26.10 6.01 -7.91
N TYR A 598 -25.10 6.11 -7.02
CA TYR A 598 -25.30 6.69 -5.70
C TYR A 598 -25.25 8.21 -5.77
N ASP A 599 -26.43 8.83 -5.77
CA ASP A 599 -26.56 10.28 -5.63
C ASP A 599 -26.69 10.67 -4.15
N ASN A 600 -25.61 11.23 -3.59
CA ASN A 600 -25.54 11.73 -2.22
C ASN A 600 -25.41 13.27 -2.15
N THR A 601 -25.57 13.95 -3.27
CA THR A 601 -25.30 15.39 -3.38
C THR A 601 -26.07 16.24 -2.37
N ASP A 602 -27.25 15.82 -1.97
CA ASP A 602 -28.06 16.49 -0.96
C ASP A 602 -27.75 16.06 0.50
N LEU A 603 -27.10 14.88 0.72
CA LEU A 603 -26.69 14.43 2.04
C LEU A 603 -25.31 14.95 2.43
N VAL A 604 -24.42 15.20 1.47
CA VAL A 604 -23.03 15.69 1.70
C VAL A 604 -23.00 16.97 2.52
N ASN A 605 -24.03 17.81 2.38
CA ASN A 605 -24.16 19.05 3.14
C ASN A 605 -24.63 18.87 4.59
N THR A 606 -24.99 17.65 5.01
CA THR A 606 -25.48 17.35 6.35
C THR A 606 -24.58 16.36 7.06
N ALA A 607 -24.28 15.22 6.41
CA ALA A 607 -23.45 14.18 7.01
C ALA A 607 -22.83 13.27 5.95
N LYS A 608 -21.66 12.70 6.27
CA LYS A 608 -20.99 11.68 5.47
C LYS A 608 -20.29 10.68 6.37
N TYR A 609 -20.41 9.41 6.05
CA TYR A 609 -19.61 8.36 6.69
C TYR A 609 -18.25 8.27 6.01
N TRP A 610 -17.16 8.47 6.79
CA TRP A 610 -15.82 8.46 6.23
C TRP A 610 -14.73 8.20 7.28
N PRO A 611 -13.69 7.43 6.96
CA PRO A 611 -12.53 7.30 7.82
C PRO A 611 -11.59 8.50 7.67
N ALA A 612 -11.04 8.99 8.79
CA ALA A 612 -9.92 9.92 8.82
C ALA A 612 -8.66 9.15 9.25
N ARG A 613 -7.67 9.09 8.38
CA ARG A 613 -6.42 8.36 8.65
C ARG A 613 -5.34 9.24 9.28
N GLY A 614 -5.39 10.53 9.00
CA GLY A 614 -4.44 11.52 9.48
C GLY A 614 -5.02 12.92 9.44
N ILE A 615 -4.19 13.92 9.62
CA ILE A 615 -4.58 15.33 9.75
C ILE A 615 -5.16 15.86 8.44
N GLY A 616 -4.49 15.59 7.30
CA GLY A 616 -4.94 16.03 6.00
C GLY A 616 -6.25 15.37 5.58
N SER A 617 -6.42 14.07 5.83
CA SER A 617 -7.67 13.39 5.56
C SER A 617 -8.80 13.88 6.48
N PHE A 618 -8.49 14.29 7.71
CA PHE A 618 -9.47 14.94 8.60
C PHE A 618 -9.89 16.31 8.05
N TYR A 619 -8.95 17.13 7.64
CA TYR A 619 -9.23 18.44 7.03
C TYR A 619 -10.03 18.32 5.74
N GLY A 620 -9.66 17.42 4.85
CA GLY A 620 -10.39 17.15 3.61
C GLY A 620 -11.83 16.71 3.86
N ASN A 621 -12.06 15.87 4.88
CA ASN A 621 -13.41 15.43 5.24
C ASN A 621 -14.27 16.57 5.76
N ILE A 622 -13.72 17.41 6.63
CA ILE A 622 -14.48 18.52 7.23
C ILE A 622 -14.65 19.68 6.25
N ALA A 623 -13.58 20.12 5.59
CA ALA A 623 -13.64 21.32 4.74
C ALA A 623 -14.21 21.04 3.35
N GLY A 624 -13.91 19.87 2.76
CA GLY A 624 -14.29 19.55 1.39
C GLY A 624 -15.57 18.73 1.24
N ASN A 625 -15.84 17.84 2.20
CA ASN A 625 -16.92 16.84 2.06
C ASN A 625 -18.11 17.09 3.01
N CYS A 626 -17.96 17.93 4.03
CA CYS A 626 -19.03 18.24 4.97
C CYS A 626 -18.94 19.71 5.42
N PRO A 627 -19.31 20.68 4.56
CA PRO A 627 -19.16 22.12 4.81
C PRO A 627 -20.21 22.62 5.82
N VAL A 628 -20.20 22.11 7.03
CA VAL A 628 -21.07 22.54 8.13
C VAL A 628 -20.28 23.36 9.15
N GLU A 629 -20.97 24.24 9.89
CA GLU A 629 -20.36 25.29 10.71
C GLU A 629 -19.45 24.73 11.84
N ASN A 630 -19.89 23.64 12.49
CA ASN A 630 -19.16 23.01 13.61
C ASN A 630 -18.87 21.55 13.30
N ALA A 631 -18.21 21.30 12.16
CA ALA A 631 -17.91 19.97 11.69
C ALA A 631 -17.02 19.19 12.65
N THR A 632 -17.38 17.92 12.88
CA THR A 632 -16.65 16.97 13.69
C THR A 632 -16.88 15.55 13.16
N ILE A 633 -16.21 14.58 13.75
CA ILE A 633 -16.50 13.15 13.50
C ILE A 633 -17.18 12.58 14.73
N LEU A 634 -18.42 12.11 14.57
CA LEU A 634 -19.20 11.44 15.60
C LEU A 634 -19.13 9.92 15.43
N GLY A 635 -19.26 9.21 16.55
CA GLY A 635 -19.41 7.76 16.52
C GLY A 635 -20.67 7.32 15.77
N THR A 636 -20.60 6.17 15.12
CA THR A 636 -21.74 5.50 14.50
C THR A 636 -22.67 4.94 15.57
N GLN A 637 -23.76 4.24 15.15
CA GLN A 637 -24.67 3.62 16.10
C GLN A 637 -23.92 2.60 16.98
N SER A 638 -24.14 2.70 18.28
CA SER A 638 -23.55 1.85 19.31
C SER A 638 -24.51 1.66 20.48
N LEU A 639 -24.13 0.87 21.47
CA LEU A 639 -24.97 0.61 22.66
C LEU A 639 -25.11 1.84 23.56
N ASP A 640 -24.07 2.65 23.64
CA ASP A 640 -23.91 3.75 24.62
C ASP A 640 -23.71 5.12 23.97
N GLY A 641 -23.82 5.19 22.64
CA GLY A 641 -23.58 6.42 21.90
C GLY A 641 -22.12 6.88 21.96
N ARG A 642 -21.18 5.95 22.10
CA ARG A 642 -19.74 6.23 22.17
C ARG A 642 -19.23 7.04 20.98
N GLY A 643 -18.07 7.66 21.14
CA GLY A 643 -17.36 8.36 20.07
C GLY A 643 -16.93 7.46 18.91
N PRO A 644 -16.27 8.02 17.91
CA PRO A 644 -15.80 7.27 16.77
C PRO A 644 -15.00 6.04 17.18
N MET A 645 -15.16 4.95 16.45
CA MET A 645 -14.26 3.80 16.58
C MET A 645 -12.96 4.08 15.86
N PHE A 646 -11.90 3.44 16.29
CA PHE A 646 -10.63 3.49 15.58
C PHE A 646 -10.24 2.10 15.06
N PHE A 647 -9.40 2.05 14.05
CA PHE A 647 -8.76 0.84 13.54
C PHE A 647 -7.29 1.12 13.27
N SER A 648 -6.46 0.08 13.28
CA SER A 648 -5.04 0.27 13.03
C SER A 648 -4.77 0.51 11.55
N ASN A 649 -3.89 1.47 11.25
CA ASN A 649 -3.20 1.52 9.94
C ASN A 649 -1.93 0.67 10.00
N ILE A 650 -1.20 0.75 11.13
CA ILE A 650 -0.04 -0.08 11.43
C ILE A 650 -0.28 -0.69 12.80
N SER A 651 -0.23 -2.00 12.89
CA SER A 651 -0.30 -2.73 14.15
C SER A 651 0.90 -3.65 14.33
N VAL A 652 1.26 -3.93 15.60
CA VAL A 652 2.32 -4.86 15.95
C VAL A 652 1.83 -5.88 16.96
N ALA A 653 2.25 -7.13 16.77
CA ALA A 653 2.04 -8.23 17.70
C ALA A 653 3.31 -9.08 17.85
N ILE A 654 3.40 -9.83 18.94
CA ILE A 654 4.48 -10.78 19.20
C ILE A 654 3.87 -12.17 19.30
N SER A 655 4.43 -13.13 18.57
CA SER A 655 4.01 -14.53 18.62
C SER A 655 4.22 -15.14 20.01
N ALA A 656 3.23 -15.89 20.50
CA ALA A 656 3.34 -16.62 21.76
C ALA A 656 4.48 -17.65 21.74
N ASN A 657 4.88 -18.14 20.56
CA ASN A 657 5.99 -19.08 20.36
C ASN A 657 7.28 -18.39 19.88
N SER A 658 7.37 -17.06 19.99
CA SER A 658 8.62 -16.34 19.67
C SER A 658 9.79 -16.92 20.49
N THR A 659 10.95 -16.98 19.85
CA THR A 659 12.18 -17.45 20.50
C THR A 659 12.68 -16.52 21.59
N ASP A 660 12.40 -15.22 21.48
CA ASP A 660 12.75 -14.21 22.49
C ASP A 660 11.74 -13.03 22.46
N PRO A 661 10.60 -13.14 23.20
CA PRO A 661 9.60 -12.10 23.25
C PRO A 661 10.10 -10.73 23.75
N ASP A 662 11.10 -10.72 24.65
CA ASP A 662 11.65 -9.47 25.18
C ASP A 662 12.45 -8.72 24.10
N ALA A 663 13.18 -9.46 23.24
CA ALA A 663 13.86 -8.86 22.10
C ALA A 663 12.84 -8.28 21.08
N CYS A 664 11.74 -8.99 20.84
CA CYS A 664 10.65 -8.47 20.03
C CYS A 664 10.02 -7.22 20.68
N GLY A 665 9.92 -7.18 22.01
CA GLY A 665 9.45 -6.01 22.77
C GLY A 665 10.33 -4.77 22.60
N GLU A 666 11.64 -4.93 22.41
CA GLU A 666 12.53 -3.79 22.07
C GLU A 666 12.17 -3.21 20.69
N PHE A 667 11.79 -4.02 19.71
CA PHE A 667 11.29 -3.52 18.44
C PHE A 667 9.97 -2.75 18.59
N VAL A 668 9.06 -3.24 19.44
CA VAL A 668 7.82 -2.49 19.76
C VAL A 668 8.17 -1.10 20.33
N LYS A 669 9.15 -0.99 21.22
CA LYS A 669 9.57 0.32 21.75
C LYS A 669 10.19 1.22 20.67
N ILE A 670 10.91 0.67 19.70
CA ILE A 670 11.43 1.44 18.56
C ILE A 670 10.28 2.00 17.72
N LEU A 671 9.25 1.19 17.43
CA LEU A 671 8.06 1.65 16.71
C LEU A 671 7.32 2.78 17.44
N LEU A 672 7.40 2.83 18.77
CA LEU A 672 6.80 3.88 19.60
C LEU A 672 7.76 5.05 19.91
N SER A 673 9.00 5.02 19.43
CA SER A 673 9.96 6.11 19.66
C SER A 673 9.54 7.39 18.94
N ASP A 674 9.93 8.54 19.48
CA ASP A 674 9.60 9.87 18.93
C ASP A 674 9.96 9.98 17.44
N GLU A 675 11.11 9.46 17.03
CA GLU A 675 11.61 9.51 15.66
C GLU A 675 10.68 8.74 14.70
N ILE A 676 10.35 7.48 15.02
CA ILE A 676 9.51 6.65 14.15
C ILE A 676 8.06 7.16 14.16
N GLN A 677 7.53 7.53 15.33
CA GLN A 677 6.19 8.10 15.45
C GLN A 677 6.07 9.44 14.67
N LEU A 678 7.10 10.28 14.70
CA LEU A 678 7.11 11.51 13.91
C LEU A 678 7.13 11.20 12.41
N SER A 679 7.96 10.28 11.97
CA SER A 679 8.03 9.87 10.56
C SER A 679 6.69 9.34 10.06
N ILE A 680 5.98 8.52 10.86
CA ILE A 680 4.63 8.05 10.54
C ILE A 680 3.64 9.23 10.44
N ALA A 681 3.68 10.15 11.42
CA ALA A 681 2.75 11.29 11.47
C ALA A 681 2.96 12.27 10.31
N MET A 682 4.21 12.48 9.88
CA MET A 682 4.57 13.32 8.74
C MET A 682 4.10 12.73 7.39
N ASN A 683 3.70 11.45 7.35
CA ASN A 683 3.06 10.78 6.21
C ASN A 683 1.53 10.73 6.32
N ASP A 684 0.94 11.69 7.03
CA ASP A 684 -0.52 11.86 7.19
C ASP A 684 -1.22 10.66 7.86
N LEU A 685 -0.59 10.09 8.89
CA LEU A 685 -1.21 9.04 9.71
C LEU A 685 -1.33 9.50 11.17
N PHE A 686 -2.43 9.16 11.85
CA PHE A 686 -2.54 9.36 13.29
C PHE A 686 -1.66 8.36 14.02
N VAL A 687 -0.97 8.84 15.04
CA VAL A 687 0.02 8.10 15.84
C VAL A 687 -0.31 8.13 17.32
N LEU A 688 0.27 7.20 18.09
CA LEU A 688 0.09 7.18 19.54
C LEU A 688 0.81 8.30 20.28
N ASN A 689 1.96 8.74 19.76
CA ASN A 689 2.76 9.82 20.38
C ASN A 689 2.14 11.19 20.08
N ARG A 690 1.71 11.90 21.14
CA ARG A 690 1.03 13.19 21.03
C ARG A 690 1.94 14.32 20.56
N ASN A 691 3.23 14.29 20.96
CA ASN A 691 4.20 15.30 20.50
C ASN A 691 4.47 15.15 19.00
N ALA A 692 4.63 13.92 18.51
CA ALA A 692 4.76 13.62 17.08
C ALA A 692 3.51 14.08 16.30
N PHE A 693 2.30 13.75 16.80
CA PHE A 693 1.04 14.21 16.23
C PHE A 693 0.96 15.74 16.14
N ARG A 694 1.26 16.48 17.22
CA ARG A 694 1.19 17.94 17.21
C ARG A 694 2.26 18.58 16.31
N THR A 695 3.47 18.01 16.27
CA THR A 695 4.54 18.47 15.37
C THR A 695 4.10 18.30 13.90
N ALA A 696 3.58 17.14 13.54
CA ALA A 696 3.02 16.91 12.21
C ALA A 696 1.81 17.81 11.91
N GLY A 697 0.96 18.09 12.92
CA GLY A 697 -0.15 19.03 12.82
C GLY A 697 0.28 20.44 12.46
N THR A 698 1.34 20.94 13.10
CA THR A 698 1.91 22.25 12.77
C THR A 698 2.49 22.25 11.35
N ALA A 699 3.17 21.18 10.94
CA ALA A 699 3.69 21.02 9.58
C ALA A 699 2.55 20.96 8.55
N ALA A 700 1.49 20.19 8.83
CA ALA A 700 0.29 20.09 7.99
C ALA A 700 -0.41 21.46 7.83
N ASN A 701 -0.59 22.21 8.92
CA ASN A 701 -1.15 23.57 8.86
C ASN A 701 -0.33 24.45 7.94
N ASN A 702 1.00 24.42 8.06
CA ASN A 702 1.88 25.19 7.19
C ASN A 702 1.75 24.76 5.72
N TYR A 703 1.74 23.45 5.47
CA TYR A 703 1.60 22.86 4.13
C TYR A 703 0.30 23.32 3.45
N TYR A 704 -0.87 23.10 4.09
CA TYR A 704 -2.16 23.46 3.52
C TYR A 704 -2.40 24.98 3.44
N ASN A 705 -1.91 25.75 4.39
CA ASN A 705 -2.02 27.21 4.35
C ASN A 705 -1.17 27.85 3.24
N ASN A 706 -0.16 27.17 2.74
CA ASN A 706 0.70 27.62 1.65
C ASN A 706 0.29 27.06 0.27
N GLY A 707 -0.82 26.32 0.17
CA GLY A 707 -1.36 25.83 -1.09
C GLY A 707 -0.97 24.39 -1.43
N GLY A 708 -0.48 23.62 -0.45
CA GLY A 708 -0.22 22.20 -0.61
C GLY A 708 -1.50 21.44 -0.99
N ASP A 709 -1.43 20.56 -1.98
CA ASP A 709 -2.50 19.64 -2.44
C ASP A 709 -3.76 20.31 -3.05
N GLU A 710 -3.67 21.51 -3.62
CA GLU A 710 -4.80 22.08 -4.37
C GLU A 710 -5.22 21.19 -5.58
N SER A 711 -4.37 20.27 -6.03
CA SER A 711 -4.58 19.47 -7.24
C SER A 711 -4.88 17.98 -7.01
N SER A 712 -4.51 17.38 -5.87
CA SER A 712 -4.50 15.91 -5.72
C SER A 712 -5.74 15.32 -5.08
N THR A 713 -6.56 16.13 -4.41
CA THR A 713 -7.85 15.66 -3.90
C THR A 713 -8.96 16.28 -4.76
N GLY A 714 -9.62 15.48 -5.59
CA GLY A 714 -10.81 15.88 -6.33
C GLY A 714 -11.95 16.49 -5.48
N ASN A 715 -11.65 16.79 -4.21
CA ASN A 715 -12.47 17.44 -3.21
C ASN A 715 -11.64 18.61 -2.62
N GLY A 716 -11.50 19.70 -3.40
CA GLY A 716 -10.67 20.84 -3.07
C GLY A 716 -10.78 21.29 -1.60
N ILE A 717 -9.69 21.19 -0.87
CA ILE A 717 -9.50 21.98 0.34
C ILE A 717 -9.55 23.43 -0.14
N SER A 718 -10.60 24.17 0.22
CA SER A 718 -10.80 25.53 -0.27
C SER A 718 -9.58 26.37 0.12
N SER A 719 -8.95 27.02 -0.84
CA SER A 719 -7.82 27.96 -0.67
C SER A 719 -8.13 29.15 0.27
N SER A 720 -9.38 29.29 0.72
CA SER A 720 -9.84 30.31 1.66
C SER A 720 -9.81 29.88 3.13
N THR A 721 -9.65 28.61 3.46
CA THR A 721 -9.62 28.11 4.84
C THR A 721 -8.21 28.21 5.40
N LYS A 722 -8.02 28.89 6.51
CA LYS A 722 -6.77 28.91 7.27
C LYS A 722 -6.84 27.92 8.43
N TYR A 723 -5.96 26.93 8.43
CA TYR A 723 -5.79 25.97 9.52
C TYR A 723 -4.89 26.56 10.61
N THR A 724 -5.23 26.29 11.86
CA THR A 724 -4.62 26.85 13.05
C THR A 724 -4.38 25.78 14.11
N GLU A 725 -3.73 26.12 15.22
CA GLU A 725 -3.59 25.23 16.38
C GLU A 725 -4.96 24.79 16.95
N ALA A 726 -6.00 25.61 16.85
CA ALA A 726 -7.34 25.22 17.28
C ALA A 726 -7.93 24.05 16.49
N ASP A 727 -7.53 23.88 15.24
CA ASP A 727 -7.94 22.75 14.42
C ASP A 727 -7.23 21.47 14.85
N ILE A 728 -5.95 21.56 15.23
CA ILE A 728 -5.20 20.44 15.82
C ILE A 728 -5.83 20.05 17.17
N ASP A 729 -6.20 21.02 18.02
CA ASP A 729 -6.90 20.78 19.29
C ASP A 729 -8.26 20.12 19.07
N ASN A 730 -8.96 20.46 17.97
CA ASN A 730 -10.22 19.81 17.60
C ASN A 730 -10.01 18.33 17.24
N ILE A 731 -9.00 18.02 16.42
CA ILE A 731 -8.66 16.65 16.09
C ILE A 731 -8.30 15.85 17.34
N GLU A 732 -7.43 16.40 18.18
CA GLU A 732 -7.00 15.77 19.43
C GLU A 732 -8.19 15.46 20.35
N ARG A 733 -9.16 16.40 20.45
CA ARG A 733 -10.39 16.20 21.21
C ARG A 733 -11.22 15.04 20.65
N VAL A 734 -11.34 14.91 19.32
CA VAL A 734 -12.04 13.77 18.68
C VAL A 734 -11.31 12.47 19.01
N ILE A 735 -9.98 12.44 18.91
CA ILE A 735 -9.18 11.26 19.28
C ILE A 735 -9.47 10.81 20.71
N PHE A 736 -9.56 11.74 21.66
CA PHE A 736 -9.88 11.40 23.05
C PHE A 736 -11.27 10.83 23.28
N THR A 737 -12.22 11.02 22.35
CA THR A 737 -13.53 10.36 22.42
C THR A 737 -13.51 8.91 21.92
N CYS A 738 -12.45 8.49 21.23
CA CYS A 738 -12.28 7.14 20.74
C CYS A 738 -11.97 6.21 21.92
N SER A 739 -12.81 5.22 22.18
CA SER A 739 -12.68 4.32 23.33
C SER A 739 -12.60 2.84 22.96
N LYS A 740 -12.80 2.51 21.68
CA LYS A 740 -12.87 1.12 21.22
C LYS A 740 -12.29 0.96 19.82
N ILE A 741 -11.47 -0.07 19.65
CA ILE A 741 -10.99 -0.50 18.36
C ILE A 741 -12.08 -1.23 17.58
N LYS A 742 -12.25 -0.91 16.31
CA LYS A 742 -13.08 -1.68 15.39
C LYS A 742 -12.31 -2.92 14.97
N ARG A 743 -12.82 -4.08 15.33
CA ARG A 743 -12.32 -5.38 14.87
C ARG A 743 -13.41 -6.12 14.16
N GLU A 744 -13.07 -6.74 13.06
CA GLU A 744 -13.95 -7.61 12.32
C GLU A 744 -13.54 -9.06 12.55
N ASP A 745 -14.47 -9.86 13.06
CA ASP A 745 -14.29 -11.30 13.18
C ASP A 745 -14.74 -11.98 11.87
N SER A 746 -13.81 -12.24 10.98
CA SER A 746 -14.09 -12.75 9.64
C SER A 746 -14.88 -14.07 9.64
N ASP A 747 -14.61 -14.99 10.59
CA ASP A 747 -15.34 -16.26 10.68
C ASP A 747 -16.81 -16.01 11.10
N ILE A 748 -17.04 -15.11 12.04
CA ILE A 748 -18.40 -14.75 12.51
C ILE A 748 -19.12 -13.93 11.46
N SER A 749 -18.45 -12.94 10.88
CA SER A 749 -18.96 -12.09 9.80
C SER A 749 -19.44 -12.91 8.62
N MET A 750 -18.66 -13.92 8.19
CA MET A 750 -19.04 -14.81 7.11
C MET A 750 -20.31 -15.62 7.44
N ILE A 751 -20.45 -16.12 8.68
CA ILE A 751 -21.65 -16.82 9.09
C ILE A 751 -22.88 -15.92 9.02
N LEU A 752 -22.76 -14.67 9.46
CA LEU A 752 -23.87 -13.70 9.41
C LEU A 752 -24.21 -13.31 7.97
N ILE A 753 -23.22 -13.09 7.11
CA ILE A 753 -23.41 -12.81 5.68
C ILE A 753 -24.13 -13.97 4.97
N GLU A 754 -23.82 -15.22 5.33
CA GLU A 754 -24.45 -16.39 4.73
C GLU A 754 -25.87 -16.64 5.22
N GLU A 755 -26.16 -16.41 6.50
CA GLU A 755 -27.45 -16.83 7.11
C GLU A 755 -28.51 -15.72 7.13
N MET A 756 -28.11 -14.43 7.38
CA MET A 756 -29.06 -13.33 7.54
C MET A 756 -29.89 -13.01 6.27
N PRO A 757 -29.39 -13.18 5.03
CA PRO A 757 -30.19 -12.97 3.82
C PRO A 757 -31.48 -13.79 3.78
N ALA A 758 -31.52 -14.98 4.38
CA ALA A 758 -32.73 -15.78 4.43
C ALA A 758 -33.88 -15.09 5.21
N TYR A 759 -33.54 -14.22 6.16
CA TYR A 759 -34.52 -13.36 6.85
C TYR A 759 -34.84 -12.11 6.02
N PHE A 760 -33.85 -11.43 5.50
CA PHE A 760 -34.04 -10.19 4.75
C PHE A 760 -34.92 -10.39 3.50
N LEU A 761 -34.81 -11.57 2.86
CA LEU A 761 -35.58 -11.97 1.68
C LEU A 761 -36.88 -12.72 2.01
N ASP A 762 -37.37 -12.67 3.24
CA ASP A 762 -38.61 -13.37 3.68
C ASP A 762 -38.64 -14.89 3.45
N GLN A 763 -37.47 -15.54 3.31
CA GLN A 763 -37.37 -16.99 3.11
C GLN A 763 -37.50 -17.78 4.40
N LYS A 764 -37.11 -17.18 5.54
CA LYS A 764 -37.20 -17.77 6.88
C LYS A 764 -37.60 -16.69 7.91
N SER A 765 -38.22 -17.13 9.03
CA SER A 765 -38.42 -16.21 10.14
C SER A 765 -37.08 -15.84 10.79
N LEU A 766 -37.01 -14.67 11.43
CA LEU A 766 -35.82 -14.20 12.13
C LEU A 766 -35.38 -15.20 13.21
N ASP A 767 -36.31 -15.75 14.02
CA ASP A 767 -35.97 -16.75 15.05
C ASP A 767 -35.37 -18.05 14.46
N ALA A 768 -35.79 -18.44 13.25
CA ALA A 768 -35.21 -19.61 12.59
C ALA A 768 -33.77 -19.34 12.12
N VAL A 769 -33.49 -18.11 11.58
CA VAL A 769 -32.16 -17.70 11.17
C VAL A 769 -31.24 -17.53 12.37
N ILE A 770 -31.71 -16.85 13.43
CA ILE A 770 -30.95 -16.66 14.67
C ILE A 770 -30.50 -18.02 15.23
N LYS A 771 -31.37 -19.00 15.29
CA LYS A 771 -31.02 -20.34 15.79
C LYS A 771 -29.89 -21.00 15.01
N ILE A 772 -29.85 -20.82 13.69
CA ILE A 772 -28.80 -21.40 12.82
C ILE A 772 -27.52 -20.62 13.02
N ALA A 773 -27.55 -19.28 12.87
CA ALA A 773 -26.40 -18.41 12.99
C ALA A 773 -25.73 -18.55 14.37
N GLN A 774 -26.50 -18.50 15.46
CA GLN A 774 -26.00 -18.67 16.82
C GLN A 774 -25.31 -20.02 17.03
N ASN A 775 -25.89 -21.11 16.54
CA ASN A 775 -25.28 -22.43 16.67
C ASN A 775 -23.97 -22.55 15.90
N ARG A 776 -23.88 -21.94 14.70
CA ARG A 776 -22.65 -21.90 13.90
C ARG A 776 -21.58 -21.06 14.60
N VAL A 777 -21.94 -19.86 15.06
CA VAL A 777 -21.02 -18.97 15.78
C VAL A 777 -20.55 -19.61 17.08
N GLN A 778 -21.46 -20.22 17.88
CA GLN A 778 -21.07 -20.91 19.10
C GLN A 778 -20.05 -22.02 18.83
N LYS A 779 -20.20 -22.77 17.74
CA LYS A 779 -19.23 -23.79 17.35
C LYS A 779 -17.84 -23.19 17.09
N VAL A 780 -17.78 -22.06 16.38
CA VAL A 780 -16.51 -21.32 16.14
C VAL A 780 -15.90 -20.88 17.48
N LEU A 781 -16.71 -20.32 18.38
CA LEU A 781 -16.25 -19.88 19.71
C LEU A 781 -15.75 -21.06 20.56
N ASP A 782 -16.46 -22.20 20.56
CA ASP A 782 -16.07 -23.42 21.27
C ASP A 782 -14.76 -24.03 20.73
N GLU A 783 -14.55 -23.96 19.42
CA GLU A 783 -13.29 -24.42 18.79
C GLU A 783 -12.11 -23.52 19.15
N ARG A 784 -12.36 -22.22 19.35
CA ARG A 784 -11.36 -21.24 19.77
C ARG A 784 -11.05 -21.30 21.27
N GLY A 785 -11.99 -21.72 22.09
CA GLY A 785 -11.84 -21.84 23.56
C GLY A 785 -11.10 -23.10 24.01
N LYS A 786 -10.77 -24.00 23.09
CA LYS A 786 -10.01 -25.23 23.33
C LYS A 786 -8.55 -25.07 22.97
#